data_ce55a80fd15b143a670f51e6258ef290
#
_entry.id   ce55a80fd15b143a670f51e6258ef290
#
_cell.length_a   1.000
_cell.length_b   1.000
_cell.length_c   1.000
_cell.angle_alpha   90.00
_cell.angle_beta   90.00
_cell.angle_gamma   90.00
#
_symmetry.space_group_name_H-M   'P 1'
#
loop_
_entity.id
_entity.type
_entity.pdbx_description
1 polymer ?
#
loop_
_entity_poly.entity_id
_entity_poly.type
_entity_poly.pdbx_seq_one_letter_code
_entity_poly.pdbx_strand_id
1 'polypeptide(L)'
;MKFAKDDLKLEEALKKEWIITNGIGGYGASTILGANTRKYHGLLVAPLIPPAKRTLILSKLDESIEIDGRKHDLFTNIGKNYISQGYKYQQSFIKEYMPIFAYKVEDTEITKVVCMEYSKNTVGVLYKIRNGKSKAKLILAPIMNYRDVHGINKNHTFNLTQIQKGRKIEVKIDDGKPIYMNISAGNYIEHNNDTFFNMFYIEEEKRGFEPEENHAVPGRYEIEIEPNEEKEISFICSLEENIEELDVRTIITKEIVRYGEMFIKTELINNRKENKSEAEIERDKLIKSFLIAGDNFIIQRPLFNTYSIIAGYPWFLDWMRDTLIAFEGLLLIPKKYEIAKKVLETCVRDIKFGLIPNGYSEGDDRPLYNSVDASLLLFEQVKKYLEYTKDYKFIKEEMYGKLESIIINYKEGIDLDDNNIYMDTDGLIVSGTENTQNTWMDAKYAGIAVTPRNGKAVEINALWYNALKIMAELSTDNKEKAKEYEKLALRCKSAFEIKFYNKKRKCLYDVLGDSKIRPNQLFALSLTYPVLDPNSPVAKEMFETVTKKLLNSYGLKTLAKGEENYVEVYEGDGFRRDFSYHQGITWTWLLGLYYNSLKKLATNTKNKTERTQYENRLKEFVQDVTKTFSKEINERGCIGSIAEIYDSKKPYLPKGAIAQAWSVAEVFRIIMEK
;
A
#
# COMPACT_ATOMS: atom_id res chain seq x y z
N MET A 1 -15.82 2.99 -10.30
CA MET A 1 -15.40 4.40 -10.19
C MET A 1 -15.45 5.01 -11.58
N LYS A 2 -16.20 6.09 -11.77
CA LYS A 2 -16.41 6.72 -13.08
C LYS A 2 -16.39 8.24 -12.92
N PHE A 3 -15.60 8.90 -13.77
CA PHE A 3 -15.49 10.35 -13.87
C PHE A 3 -15.93 10.76 -15.27
N ALA A 4 -16.96 11.59 -15.37
CA ALA A 4 -17.43 12.16 -16.64
C ALA A 4 -16.62 13.42 -16.99
N LYS A 5 -16.84 13.99 -18.16
CA LYS A 5 -16.09 15.16 -18.65
C LYS A 5 -16.08 16.34 -17.67
N ASP A 6 -17.19 16.59 -17.01
CA ASP A 6 -17.33 17.70 -16.04
C ASP A 6 -16.50 17.48 -14.75
N ASP A 7 -16.16 16.21 -14.44
CA ASP A 7 -15.31 15.82 -13.30
C ASP A 7 -13.80 15.92 -13.63
N LEU A 8 -13.45 16.06 -14.92
CA LEU A 8 -12.07 16.07 -15.43
C LEU A 8 -11.48 17.49 -15.49
N LYS A 9 -11.82 18.34 -14.53
CA LYS A 9 -11.21 19.67 -14.39
C LYS A 9 -9.74 19.52 -14.08
N LEU A 10 -8.87 20.20 -14.84
CA LEU A 10 -7.44 20.00 -14.83
C LEU A 10 -6.82 19.94 -13.41
N GLU A 11 -7.01 20.98 -12.62
CA GLU A 11 -6.40 21.08 -11.28
C GLU A 11 -6.85 19.98 -10.32
N GLU A 12 -8.12 19.56 -10.37
CA GLU A 12 -8.66 18.53 -9.49
C GLU A 12 -8.36 17.13 -10.02
N ALA A 13 -8.33 16.94 -11.33
CA ALA A 13 -8.04 15.66 -11.96
C ALA A 13 -6.55 15.27 -11.86
N LEU A 14 -5.63 16.24 -11.84
CA LEU A 14 -4.21 16.01 -11.60
C LEU A 14 -3.90 15.52 -10.18
N LYS A 15 -4.81 15.73 -9.21
CA LYS A 15 -4.71 15.23 -7.83
C LYS A 15 -5.23 13.80 -7.65
N LYS A 16 -5.86 13.24 -8.68
CA LYS A 16 -6.44 11.89 -8.67
C LYS A 16 -5.52 10.96 -9.46
N GLU A 17 -5.01 9.97 -8.78
CA GLU A 17 -4.06 9.00 -9.32
C GLU A 17 -4.71 7.62 -9.44
N TRP A 18 -4.13 6.72 -10.18
CA TRP A 18 -4.51 5.33 -10.25
C TRP A 18 -3.28 4.44 -10.26
N ILE A 19 -3.46 3.19 -9.83
CA ILE A 19 -2.43 2.16 -9.86
C ILE A 19 -3.02 0.81 -10.27
N ILE A 20 -2.24 0.04 -11.02
CA ILE A 20 -2.41 -1.39 -11.31
C ILE A 20 -1.08 -2.08 -11.08
N THR A 21 -1.10 -3.37 -10.73
CA THR A 21 0.12 -4.11 -10.37
C THR A 21 0.19 -5.46 -11.09
N ASN A 22 1.39 -6.04 -11.15
CA ASN A 22 1.63 -7.32 -11.83
C ASN A 22 1.81 -8.52 -10.88
N GLY A 23 1.63 -8.35 -9.56
CA GLY A 23 1.77 -9.43 -8.59
C GLY A 23 3.21 -9.89 -8.29
N ILE A 24 4.24 -9.19 -8.79
CA ILE A 24 5.66 -9.44 -8.51
C ILE A 24 6.42 -8.17 -8.09
N GLY A 25 5.69 -7.11 -7.72
CA GLY A 25 6.26 -5.83 -7.28
C GLY A 25 6.33 -4.74 -8.35
N GLY A 26 6.03 -5.06 -9.62
CA GLY A 26 5.90 -4.09 -10.70
C GLY A 26 4.52 -3.44 -10.70
N TYR A 27 4.45 -2.23 -11.29
CA TYR A 27 3.20 -1.48 -11.36
C TYR A 27 3.13 -0.55 -12.57
N GLY A 28 1.89 -0.14 -12.91
CA GLY A 28 1.60 1.00 -13.75
C GLY A 28 0.79 2.03 -12.96
N ALA A 29 1.15 3.30 -13.04
CA ALA A 29 0.49 4.39 -12.33
C ALA A 29 0.58 5.71 -13.11
N SER A 30 -0.47 6.53 -13.03
CA SER A 30 -0.50 7.90 -13.54
C SER A 30 -1.70 8.64 -12.94
N THR A 31 -1.98 9.87 -13.38
CA THR A 31 -3.22 10.57 -13.04
C THR A 31 -4.39 10.10 -13.92
N ILE A 32 -5.62 10.44 -13.54
CA ILE A 32 -6.82 10.15 -14.35
C ILE A 32 -6.87 10.90 -15.69
N LEU A 33 -5.95 11.87 -15.90
CA LEU A 33 -5.72 12.55 -17.18
C LEU A 33 -4.56 11.93 -17.99
N GLY A 34 -3.91 10.90 -17.49
CA GLY A 34 -2.70 10.32 -18.12
C GLY A 34 -1.49 11.23 -18.06
N ALA A 35 -1.51 12.28 -17.24
CA ALA A 35 -0.37 13.17 -17.00
C ALA A 35 0.48 12.64 -15.83
N ASN A 36 1.79 12.59 -16.02
CA ASN A 36 2.71 12.18 -14.97
C ASN A 36 3.06 13.37 -14.07
N THR A 37 2.60 13.34 -12.82
CA THR A 37 2.86 14.37 -11.80
C THR A 37 3.97 13.99 -10.83
N ARG A 38 4.42 12.72 -10.86
CA ARG A 38 5.48 12.16 -10.02
C ARG A 38 6.53 11.45 -10.88
N LYS A 39 7.79 11.49 -10.47
CA LYS A 39 8.85 10.65 -11.06
C LYS A 39 8.56 9.15 -10.98
N TYR A 40 7.66 8.76 -10.10
CA TYR A 40 7.20 7.38 -9.89
C TYR A 40 6.06 6.95 -10.83
N HIS A 41 5.47 7.88 -11.58
CA HIS A 41 4.48 7.54 -12.60
C HIS A 41 5.13 6.88 -13.80
N GLY A 42 4.48 5.87 -14.32
CA GLY A 42 4.86 5.13 -15.52
C GLY A 42 3.83 4.08 -15.86
N LEU A 43 3.71 3.71 -17.13
CA LEU A 43 2.86 2.60 -17.56
C LEU A 43 3.52 1.25 -17.27
N LEU A 44 4.87 1.19 -17.21
CA LEU A 44 5.63 0.02 -16.77
C LEU A 44 6.78 0.45 -15.88
N VAL A 45 6.64 0.22 -14.59
CA VAL A 45 7.72 0.20 -13.60
C VAL A 45 7.96 -1.26 -13.23
N ALA A 46 9.08 -1.82 -13.66
CA ALA A 46 9.37 -3.24 -13.58
C ALA A 46 10.39 -3.57 -12.49
N PRO A 47 10.16 -4.54 -11.61
CA PRO A 47 11.19 -5.07 -10.72
C PRO A 47 12.16 -5.96 -11.50
N LEU A 48 13.42 -5.60 -11.57
CA LEU A 48 14.44 -6.42 -12.24
C LEU A 48 14.85 -7.64 -11.43
N ILE A 49 14.66 -7.58 -10.12
CA ILE A 49 14.77 -8.69 -9.15
C ILE A 49 13.51 -8.64 -8.26
N PRO A 50 12.43 -9.34 -8.61
CA PRO A 50 11.17 -9.25 -7.90
C PRO A 50 11.30 -9.50 -6.38
N PRO A 51 10.75 -8.59 -5.51
CA PRO A 51 10.03 -7.34 -5.84
C PRO A 51 10.93 -6.11 -5.94
N ALA A 52 12.25 -6.26 -5.79
CA ALA A 52 13.24 -5.19 -5.68
C ALA A 52 13.78 -4.71 -7.04
N LYS A 53 14.65 -3.69 -7.00
CA LYS A 53 15.24 -3.04 -8.19
C LYS A 53 14.19 -2.59 -9.20
N ARG A 54 13.19 -1.87 -8.70
CA ARG A 54 12.14 -1.29 -9.56
C ARG A 54 12.73 -0.23 -10.48
N THR A 55 12.53 -0.44 -11.78
CA THR A 55 13.09 0.38 -12.85
C THR A 55 11.97 0.93 -13.71
N LEU A 56 11.97 2.24 -13.97
CA LEU A 56 11.05 2.86 -14.93
C LEU A 56 11.46 2.44 -16.34
N ILE A 57 10.54 1.79 -17.06
CA ILE A 57 10.74 1.29 -18.42
C ILE A 57 9.92 2.10 -19.42
N LEU A 58 8.62 2.15 -19.26
CA LEU A 58 7.71 2.93 -20.11
C LEU A 58 7.04 3.99 -19.25
N SER A 59 7.43 5.26 -19.44
CA SER A 59 6.86 6.38 -18.70
C SER A 59 5.41 6.62 -19.14
N LYS A 60 5.19 6.72 -20.45
CA LYS A 60 3.85 6.87 -21.04
C LYS A 60 3.85 6.55 -22.53
N LEU A 61 2.65 6.50 -23.13
CA LEU A 61 2.46 6.64 -24.57
C LEU A 61 1.85 8.01 -24.82
N ASP A 62 2.45 8.76 -25.72
CA ASP A 62 1.86 10.00 -26.24
C ASP A 62 1.07 9.69 -27.50
N GLU A 63 -0.25 9.84 -27.42
CA GLU A 63 -1.19 9.56 -28.48
C GLU A 63 -1.58 10.84 -29.22
N SER A 64 -1.56 10.80 -30.55
CA SER A 64 -2.11 11.85 -31.40
C SER A 64 -3.00 11.21 -32.46
N ILE A 65 -4.01 11.95 -32.91
CA ILE A 65 -4.79 11.55 -34.08
C ILE A 65 -4.74 12.67 -35.13
N GLU A 66 -4.43 12.31 -36.37
CA GLU A 66 -4.48 13.21 -37.53
C GLU A 66 -5.76 12.91 -38.32
N ILE A 67 -6.60 13.92 -38.53
CA ILE A 67 -7.85 13.84 -39.31
C ILE A 67 -7.80 14.91 -40.38
N ASP A 68 -7.91 14.53 -41.64
CA ASP A 68 -7.82 15.44 -42.79
C ASP A 68 -6.56 16.37 -42.72
N GLY A 69 -5.42 15.78 -42.32
CA GLY A 69 -4.12 16.50 -42.21
C GLY A 69 -3.99 17.42 -40.98
N ARG A 70 -5.01 17.46 -40.09
CA ARG A 70 -4.96 18.22 -38.84
C ARG A 70 -4.63 17.29 -37.68
N LYS A 71 -3.51 17.56 -37.02
CA LYS A 71 -3.04 16.79 -35.86
C LYS A 71 -3.70 17.26 -34.56
N HIS A 72 -4.24 16.33 -33.79
CA HIS A 72 -4.81 16.53 -32.46
C HIS A 72 -4.08 15.67 -31.43
N ASP A 73 -3.37 16.32 -30.51
CA ASP A 73 -2.65 15.62 -29.44
C ASP A 73 -3.61 15.25 -28.30
N LEU A 74 -3.69 13.95 -27.97
CA LEU A 74 -4.60 13.42 -26.93
C LEU A 74 -3.90 13.30 -25.56
N PHE A 75 -2.57 13.42 -25.54
CA PHE A 75 -1.77 13.36 -24.34
C PHE A 75 -1.83 14.66 -23.53
N THR A 76 -1.70 14.53 -22.21
CA THR A 76 -1.48 15.64 -21.29
C THR A 76 -0.08 15.52 -20.70
N ASN A 77 0.82 16.42 -21.13
CA ASN A 77 2.19 16.55 -20.64
C ASN A 77 2.35 17.85 -19.86
N ILE A 78 3.11 17.81 -18.79
CA ILE A 78 3.40 18.95 -17.94
C ILE A 78 4.86 19.34 -18.14
N GLY A 79 5.09 20.57 -18.57
CA GLY A 79 6.38 21.24 -18.53
C GLY A 79 6.32 22.37 -17.51
N LYS A 80 7.47 22.95 -17.16
CA LYS A 80 7.57 24.00 -16.15
C LYS A 80 6.61 25.17 -16.35
N ASN A 81 6.38 25.56 -17.59
CA ASN A 81 5.59 26.74 -17.96
C ASN A 81 4.45 26.42 -18.93
N TYR A 82 4.14 25.16 -19.19
CA TYR A 82 3.07 24.77 -20.08
C TYR A 82 2.43 23.45 -19.67
N ILE A 83 1.20 23.25 -20.11
CA ILE A 83 0.50 21.94 -20.03
C ILE A 83 -0.14 21.71 -21.39
N SER A 84 0.17 20.57 -22.03
CA SER A 84 -0.46 20.18 -23.29
C SER A 84 -1.96 19.89 -23.09
N GLN A 85 -2.75 20.15 -24.11
CA GLN A 85 -4.20 20.28 -23.94
C GLN A 85 -5.01 19.00 -24.28
N GLY A 86 -4.37 17.82 -24.28
CA GLY A 86 -5.02 16.56 -24.59
C GLY A 86 -6.22 16.23 -23.68
N TYR A 87 -6.18 16.67 -22.43
CA TYR A 87 -7.31 16.55 -21.49
C TYR A 87 -8.62 17.15 -21.99
N LYS A 88 -8.58 18.12 -22.92
CA LYS A 88 -9.80 18.73 -23.51
C LYS A 88 -10.58 17.76 -24.39
N TYR A 89 -9.91 16.78 -25.00
CA TYR A 89 -10.54 15.74 -25.81
C TYR A 89 -11.09 14.58 -24.96
N GLN A 90 -10.62 14.43 -23.72
CA GLN A 90 -11.05 13.37 -22.84
C GLN A 90 -12.51 13.55 -22.40
N GLN A 91 -13.32 12.50 -22.54
CA GLN A 91 -14.75 12.49 -22.22
C GLN A 91 -15.03 11.80 -20.89
N SER A 92 -14.22 10.78 -20.54
CA SER A 92 -14.38 10.09 -19.27
C SER A 92 -13.11 9.36 -18.86
N PHE A 93 -13.05 9.02 -17.56
CA PHE A 93 -12.13 8.06 -16.99
C PHE A 93 -12.91 7.05 -16.14
N ILE A 94 -12.60 5.77 -16.28
CA ILE A 94 -13.20 4.70 -15.50
C ILE A 94 -12.07 3.84 -14.91
N LYS A 95 -12.18 3.52 -13.61
CA LYS A 95 -11.30 2.55 -12.93
C LYS A 95 -12.19 1.51 -12.25
N GLU A 96 -12.21 0.32 -12.81
CA GLU A 96 -12.80 -0.87 -12.17
C GLU A 96 -11.68 -1.89 -11.93
N TYR A 97 -11.42 -2.77 -12.89
CA TYR A 97 -10.25 -3.65 -12.86
C TYR A 97 -9.01 -2.96 -13.41
N MET A 98 -9.22 -2.14 -14.45
CA MET A 98 -8.19 -1.46 -15.22
C MET A 98 -8.58 -0.01 -15.46
N PRO A 99 -7.60 0.90 -15.68
CA PRO A 99 -7.90 2.27 -16.10
C PRO A 99 -8.35 2.29 -17.56
N ILE A 100 -9.45 2.98 -17.81
CA ILE A 100 -10.08 3.17 -19.12
C ILE A 100 -10.27 4.66 -19.36
N PHE A 101 -9.74 5.15 -20.47
CA PHE A 101 -9.84 6.53 -20.91
C PHE A 101 -10.68 6.58 -22.18
N ALA A 102 -11.61 7.52 -22.28
CA ALA A 102 -12.37 7.76 -23.50
C ALA A 102 -12.08 9.18 -24.01
N TYR A 103 -11.82 9.29 -25.29
CA TYR A 103 -11.55 10.55 -26.00
C TYR A 103 -12.52 10.73 -27.15
N LYS A 104 -12.76 11.97 -27.52
CA LYS A 104 -13.53 12.34 -28.73
C LYS A 104 -12.88 13.52 -29.42
N VAL A 105 -12.58 13.34 -30.71
CA VAL A 105 -12.07 14.36 -31.62
C VAL A 105 -12.99 14.40 -32.83
N GLU A 106 -13.67 15.53 -33.04
CA GLU A 106 -14.67 15.65 -34.07
C GLU A 106 -15.75 14.54 -33.94
N ASP A 107 -15.89 13.67 -34.95
CA ASP A 107 -16.78 12.49 -34.94
C ASP A 107 -16.06 11.16 -34.66
N THR A 108 -14.76 11.21 -34.38
CA THR A 108 -13.93 10.03 -34.01
C THR A 108 -13.92 9.82 -32.50
N GLU A 109 -14.23 8.60 -32.07
CA GLU A 109 -14.21 8.18 -30.67
C GLU A 109 -13.10 7.16 -30.44
N ILE A 110 -12.32 7.34 -29.37
CA ILE A 110 -11.19 6.50 -29.01
C ILE A 110 -11.33 6.07 -27.55
N THR A 111 -11.27 4.76 -27.29
CA THR A 111 -11.18 4.20 -25.94
C THR A 111 -9.79 3.57 -25.77
N LYS A 112 -9.09 3.94 -24.70
CA LYS A 112 -7.78 3.41 -24.29
C LYS A 112 -7.96 2.61 -23.00
N VAL A 113 -7.50 1.35 -22.98
CA VAL A 113 -7.49 0.48 -21.79
C VAL A 113 -6.04 0.12 -21.50
N VAL A 114 -5.59 0.29 -20.26
CA VAL A 114 -4.24 -0.11 -19.81
C VAL A 114 -4.35 -1.30 -18.88
N CYS A 115 -3.54 -2.34 -19.12
CA CYS A 115 -3.49 -3.54 -18.27
C CYS A 115 -2.05 -4.02 -18.08
N MET A 116 -1.82 -4.82 -17.05
CA MET A 116 -0.56 -5.53 -16.83
C MET A 116 -0.79 -7.04 -16.90
N GLU A 117 0.16 -7.78 -17.41
CA GLU A 117 0.14 -9.25 -17.36
C GLU A 117 0.59 -9.70 -15.98
N TYR A 118 -0.24 -10.51 -15.30
CA TYR A 118 0.06 -10.99 -13.96
C TYR A 118 1.29 -11.89 -13.94
N SER A 119 2.16 -11.70 -12.97
CA SER A 119 3.46 -12.39 -12.78
C SER A 119 4.51 -12.13 -13.88
N LYS A 120 4.33 -11.07 -14.71
CA LYS A 120 5.29 -10.67 -15.74
C LYS A 120 5.53 -9.17 -15.79
N ASN A 121 6.69 -8.76 -16.28
CA ASN A 121 7.02 -7.37 -16.50
C ASN A 121 6.54 -6.91 -17.87
N THR A 122 5.22 -6.96 -18.07
CA THR A 122 4.53 -6.67 -19.33
C THR A 122 3.35 -5.75 -19.10
N VAL A 123 3.29 -4.65 -19.84
CA VAL A 123 2.12 -3.78 -19.95
C VAL A 123 1.51 -3.88 -21.34
N GLY A 124 0.18 -3.96 -21.38
CA GLY A 124 -0.61 -3.90 -22.59
C GLY A 124 -1.50 -2.67 -22.63
N VAL A 125 -1.63 -2.06 -23.79
CA VAL A 125 -2.58 -0.96 -24.05
C VAL A 125 -3.45 -1.32 -25.24
N LEU A 126 -4.78 -1.37 -25.02
CA LEU A 126 -5.77 -1.62 -26.06
C LEU A 126 -6.43 -0.32 -26.45
N TYR A 127 -6.39 0.00 -27.73
CA TYR A 127 -7.18 1.09 -28.32
C TYR A 127 -8.34 0.51 -29.10
N LYS A 128 -9.55 1.06 -28.87
CA LYS A 128 -10.75 0.82 -29.67
C LYS A 128 -11.13 2.15 -30.28
N ILE A 129 -11.16 2.19 -31.60
CA ILE A 129 -11.40 3.42 -32.36
C ILE A 129 -12.65 3.21 -33.22
N ARG A 130 -13.59 4.13 -33.12
CA ARG A 130 -14.70 4.28 -34.06
C ARG A 130 -14.46 5.58 -34.82
N ASN A 131 -13.99 5.44 -36.07
CA ASN A 131 -13.63 6.60 -36.88
C ASN A 131 -14.87 7.28 -37.46
N GLY A 132 -14.74 8.58 -37.67
CA GLY A 132 -15.71 9.40 -38.34
C GLY A 132 -15.67 9.26 -39.86
N LYS A 133 -16.18 10.27 -40.54
CA LYS A 133 -16.35 10.29 -42.00
C LYS A 133 -15.07 10.53 -42.79
N SER A 134 -14.02 11.02 -42.14
CA SER A 134 -12.75 11.36 -42.74
C SER A 134 -11.71 10.28 -42.48
N LYS A 135 -10.72 10.14 -43.35
CA LYS A 135 -9.56 9.30 -43.12
C LYS A 135 -8.78 9.85 -41.93
N ALA A 136 -8.37 8.95 -41.03
CA ALA A 136 -7.61 9.30 -39.85
C ALA A 136 -6.31 8.49 -39.75
N LYS A 137 -5.35 8.99 -38.99
CA LYS A 137 -4.11 8.29 -38.64
C LYS A 137 -3.86 8.42 -37.16
N LEU A 138 -3.80 7.30 -36.45
CA LEU A 138 -3.35 7.26 -35.05
C LEU A 138 -1.82 7.23 -35.01
N ILE A 139 -1.24 8.06 -34.16
CA ILE A 139 0.19 8.14 -33.92
C ILE A 139 0.44 7.85 -32.45
N LEU A 140 1.31 6.88 -32.15
CA LEU A 140 1.69 6.47 -30.80
C LEU A 140 3.20 6.64 -30.61
N ALA A 141 3.62 7.49 -29.69
CA ALA A 141 5.04 7.71 -29.37
C ALA A 141 5.33 7.17 -27.94
N PRO A 142 6.07 6.07 -27.79
CA PRO A 142 6.54 5.58 -26.51
C PRO A 142 7.55 6.56 -25.91
N ILE A 143 7.28 7.00 -24.67
CA ILE A 143 8.19 7.82 -23.87
C ILE A 143 8.82 6.89 -22.83
N MET A 144 10.10 6.61 -22.96
CA MET A 144 10.80 5.51 -22.27
C MET A 144 11.92 6.02 -21.38
N ASN A 145 12.32 5.17 -20.45
CA ASN A 145 13.49 5.39 -19.60
C ASN A 145 14.10 4.04 -19.22
N TYR A 146 15.28 4.04 -18.64
CA TYR A 146 15.86 2.88 -17.96
C TYR A 146 16.61 3.36 -16.72
N ARG A 147 15.86 3.68 -15.68
CA ARG A 147 16.42 4.22 -14.44
C ARG A 147 15.78 3.63 -13.20
N ASP A 148 16.54 3.61 -12.11
CA ASP A 148 15.99 3.29 -10.80
C ASP A 148 14.76 4.16 -10.48
N VAL A 149 13.74 3.59 -9.87
CA VAL A 149 12.47 4.28 -9.58
C VAL A 149 12.67 5.52 -8.70
N HIS A 150 13.66 5.52 -7.82
CA HIS A 150 14.01 6.64 -6.94
C HIS A 150 14.91 7.70 -7.60
N GLY A 151 15.53 7.35 -8.72
CA GLY A 151 16.39 8.24 -9.50
C GLY A 151 15.62 9.27 -10.33
N ILE A 152 16.35 10.08 -11.06
CA ILE A 152 15.86 11.02 -12.07
C ILE A 152 16.96 11.29 -13.10
N ASN A 153 16.63 11.32 -14.37
CA ASN A 153 17.54 11.58 -15.49
C ASN A 153 17.45 13.04 -15.96
N LYS A 154 17.92 13.97 -15.12
CA LYS A 154 18.03 15.38 -15.50
C LYS A 154 19.22 15.59 -16.45
N ASN A 155 19.01 16.32 -17.54
CA ASN A 155 20.04 16.63 -18.54
C ASN A 155 20.73 15.40 -19.15
N HIS A 156 20.13 14.21 -19.04
CA HIS A 156 20.68 12.99 -19.62
C HIS A 156 20.37 12.91 -21.11
N THR A 157 21.36 12.48 -21.89
CA THR A 157 21.24 12.15 -23.31
C THR A 157 21.33 10.64 -23.46
N PHE A 158 20.31 10.03 -24.02
CA PHE A 158 20.19 8.58 -24.12
C PHE A 158 20.95 8.03 -25.34
N ASN A 159 21.61 6.89 -25.15
CA ASN A 159 22.17 6.11 -26.25
C ASN A 159 21.19 4.95 -26.54
N LEU A 160 20.58 4.97 -27.72
CA LEU A 160 19.59 3.99 -28.14
C LEU A 160 20.17 3.02 -29.16
N THR A 161 19.97 1.73 -28.94
CA THR A 161 20.14 0.69 -29.97
C THR A 161 18.81 0.02 -30.22
N GLN A 162 18.47 -0.15 -31.49
CA GLN A 162 17.17 -0.69 -31.89
C GLN A 162 17.35 -1.80 -32.92
N ILE A 163 16.52 -2.84 -32.80
CA ILE A 163 16.46 -3.96 -33.76
C ILE A 163 14.97 -4.20 -34.08
N GLN A 164 14.61 -3.98 -35.34
CA GLN A 164 13.26 -4.25 -35.82
C GLN A 164 13.18 -5.65 -36.44
N LYS A 165 12.25 -6.47 -36.00
CA LYS A 165 11.89 -7.76 -36.56
C LYS A 165 10.39 -7.82 -36.82
N GLY A 166 9.98 -7.47 -38.04
CA GLY A 166 8.56 -7.31 -38.35
C GLY A 166 7.93 -6.16 -37.54
N ARG A 167 6.96 -6.48 -36.71
CA ARG A 167 6.30 -5.52 -35.80
C ARG A 167 6.92 -5.45 -34.40
N LYS A 168 7.77 -6.41 -34.06
CA LYS A 168 8.51 -6.42 -32.79
C LYS A 168 9.73 -5.52 -32.91
N ILE A 169 9.86 -4.63 -31.97
CA ILE A 169 10.99 -3.72 -31.80
C ILE A 169 11.69 -4.07 -30.50
N GLU A 170 12.96 -4.38 -30.59
CA GLU A 170 13.86 -4.46 -29.42
C GLU A 170 14.54 -3.11 -29.27
N VAL A 171 14.47 -2.52 -28.07
CA VAL A 171 15.12 -1.26 -27.73
C VAL A 171 16.03 -1.50 -26.54
N LYS A 172 17.26 -1.03 -26.62
CA LYS A 172 18.15 -0.87 -25.48
C LYS A 172 18.39 0.61 -25.24
N ILE A 173 18.27 1.02 -23.99
CA ILE A 173 18.56 2.37 -23.52
C ILE A 173 19.82 2.29 -22.67
N ASP A 174 20.88 2.95 -23.10
CA ASP A 174 22.20 2.91 -22.48
C ASP A 174 22.67 1.45 -22.28
N ASP A 175 23.17 1.11 -21.08
CA ASP A 175 23.59 -0.26 -20.74
C ASP A 175 22.45 -1.14 -20.19
N GLY A 176 21.18 -0.72 -20.39
CA GLY A 176 20.00 -1.41 -19.88
C GLY A 176 19.75 -2.78 -20.51
N LYS A 177 18.86 -3.55 -19.91
CA LYS A 177 18.34 -4.79 -20.51
C LYS A 177 17.52 -4.47 -21.77
N PRO A 178 17.39 -5.41 -22.71
CA PRO A 178 16.48 -5.25 -23.84
C PRO A 178 15.03 -5.03 -23.37
N ILE A 179 14.37 -4.09 -24.02
CA ILE A 179 12.95 -3.79 -23.86
C ILE A 179 12.28 -4.14 -25.17
N TYR A 180 11.20 -4.88 -25.12
CA TYR A 180 10.50 -5.36 -26.30
C TYR A 180 9.16 -4.63 -26.43
N MET A 181 8.90 -4.08 -27.61
CA MET A 181 7.61 -3.50 -27.99
C MET A 181 7.01 -4.23 -29.15
N ASN A 182 5.69 -4.39 -29.19
CA ASN A 182 4.96 -4.96 -30.32
C ASN A 182 3.62 -4.26 -30.50
N ILE A 183 3.15 -4.17 -31.74
CA ILE A 183 1.87 -3.59 -32.10
C ILE A 183 1.12 -4.47 -33.08
N SER A 184 -0.22 -4.54 -32.97
CA SER A 184 -1.04 -5.39 -33.83
C SER A 184 -1.26 -4.83 -35.25
N ALA A 185 -1.08 -3.52 -35.46
CA ALA A 185 -1.27 -2.86 -36.75
C ALA A 185 -0.38 -1.64 -36.90
N GLY A 186 -0.12 -1.20 -38.13
CA GLY A 186 0.63 0.00 -38.47
C GLY A 186 2.13 -0.25 -38.69
N ASN A 187 2.88 0.83 -38.88
CA ASN A 187 4.29 0.85 -39.18
C ASN A 187 5.06 1.56 -38.07
N TYR A 188 6.25 1.07 -37.75
CA TYR A 188 7.17 1.75 -36.85
C TYR A 188 8.08 2.66 -37.64
N ILE A 189 8.27 3.88 -37.16
CA ILE A 189 9.22 4.86 -37.69
C ILE A 189 10.23 5.11 -36.58
N GLU A 190 11.43 4.63 -36.79
CA GLU A 190 12.54 4.76 -35.87
C GLU A 190 13.01 6.23 -35.77
N HIS A 191 13.30 6.67 -34.55
CA HIS A 191 13.97 7.94 -34.26
C HIS A 191 15.41 7.67 -33.81
N ASN A 192 16.33 8.49 -34.28
CA ASN A 192 17.73 8.33 -33.96
C ASN A 192 18.11 9.17 -32.74
N ASN A 193 18.14 8.52 -31.56
CA ASN A 193 18.47 9.15 -30.26
C ASN A 193 17.63 10.39 -29.91
N ASP A 194 16.34 10.36 -30.24
CA ASP A 194 15.44 11.45 -29.90
C ASP A 194 15.11 11.47 -28.39
N THR A 195 14.93 12.67 -27.85
CA THR A 195 14.74 12.89 -26.42
C THR A 195 13.56 13.81 -26.17
N PHE A 196 12.67 13.34 -25.30
CA PHE A 196 11.65 14.19 -24.68
C PHE A 196 12.30 14.97 -23.53
N PHE A 197 12.41 16.28 -23.66
CA PHE A 197 13.10 17.13 -22.70
C PHE A 197 12.16 17.68 -21.63
N ASN A 198 12.65 17.73 -20.38
CA ASN A 198 12.10 18.50 -19.29
C ASN A 198 10.64 18.17 -18.96
N MET A 199 10.27 16.87 -18.87
CA MET A 199 9.02 16.48 -18.24
C MET A 199 9.04 16.97 -16.80
N PHE A 200 7.95 17.64 -16.36
CA PHE A 200 7.92 18.31 -15.06
C PHE A 200 6.99 17.61 -14.09
N TYR A 201 7.52 17.22 -12.93
CA TYR A 201 6.81 16.51 -11.87
C TYR A 201 6.39 17.46 -10.76
N ILE A 202 5.15 17.93 -10.79
CA ILE A 202 4.58 18.90 -9.83
C ILE A 202 4.69 18.39 -8.37
N GLU A 203 4.51 17.09 -8.14
CA GLU A 203 4.55 16.53 -6.79
C GLU A 203 5.98 16.42 -6.26
N GLU A 204 7.00 16.25 -7.12
CA GLU A 204 8.40 16.26 -6.69
C GLU A 204 8.85 17.69 -6.33
N GLU A 205 8.43 18.71 -7.09
CA GLU A 205 8.69 20.11 -6.76
C GLU A 205 8.12 20.48 -5.37
N LYS A 206 6.85 20.13 -5.11
CA LYS A 206 6.20 20.36 -3.80
C LYS A 206 6.93 19.68 -2.64
N ARG A 207 7.62 18.59 -2.91
CA ARG A 207 8.40 17.81 -1.95
C ARG A 207 9.85 18.27 -1.81
N GLY A 208 10.27 19.30 -2.55
CA GLY A 208 11.62 19.84 -2.54
C GLY A 208 12.65 18.95 -3.25
N PHE A 209 12.21 18.11 -4.18
CA PHE A 209 13.07 17.30 -5.03
C PHE A 209 13.22 17.91 -6.42
N GLU A 210 14.19 17.38 -7.19
CA GLU A 210 14.35 17.74 -8.61
C GLU A 210 13.09 17.33 -9.38
N PRO A 211 12.41 18.28 -10.05
CA PRO A 211 11.16 18.01 -10.74
C PRO A 211 11.29 17.75 -12.23
N GLU A 212 12.46 18.02 -12.86
CA GLU A 212 12.64 17.95 -14.31
C GLU A 212 13.38 16.68 -14.73
N GLU A 213 12.86 15.99 -15.75
CA GLU A 213 13.45 14.77 -16.28
C GLU A 213 13.39 14.69 -17.79
N ASN A 214 14.45 14.14 -18.40
CA ASN A 214 14.49 13.76 -19.79
C ASN A 214 14.11 12.27 -19.98
N HIS A 215 13.50 11.96 -21.12
CA HIS A 215 13.13 10.60 -21.51
C HIS A 215 13.56 10.29 -22.93
N ALA A 216 13.87 9.03 -23.21
CA ALA A 216 14.14 8.53 -24.54
C ALA A 216 12.87 8.40 -25.37
N VAL A 217 12.93 8.74 -26.65
CA VAL A 217 11.85 8.53 -27.63
C VAL A 217 12.41 7.70 -28.80
N PRO A 218 12.29 6.36 -28.71
CA PRO A 218 12.93 5.49 -29.72
C PRO A 218 12.29 5.60 -31.09
N GLY A 219 11.05 6.03 -31.18
CA GLY A 219 10.33 6.18 -32.43
C GLY A 219 8.84 6.36 -32.21
N ARG A 220 8.06 6.17 -33.26
CA ARG A 220 6.61 6.24 -33.21
C ARG A 220 5.96 5.19 -34.10
N TYR A 221 4.77 4.79 -33.76
CA TYR A 221 3.91 3.95 -34.60
C TYR A 221 2.88 4.82 -35.31
N GLU A 222 2.65 4.59 -36.61
CA GLU A 222 1.62 5.23 -37.41
C GLU A 222 0.64 4.20 -37.95
N ILE A 223 -0.65 4.40 -37.67
CA ILE A 223 -1.74 3.47 -38.00
C ILE A 223 -2.82 4.22 -38.78
N GLU A 224 -2.99 3.86 -40.04
CA GLU A 224 -4.05 4.38 -40.90
C GLU A 224 -5.41 3.80 -40.49
N ILE A 225 -6.45 4.62 -40.53
CA ILE A 225 -7.82 4.28 -40.18
C ILE A 225 -8.74 4.87 -41.25
N GLU A 226 -9.48 3.98 -41.92
CA GLU A 226 -10.37 4.38 -43.00
C GLU A 226 -11.65 5.07 -42.48
N PRO A 227 -12.33 5.85 -43.31
CA PRO A 227 -13.60 6.46 -42.93
C PRO A 227 -14.63 5.41 -42.48
N ASN A 228 -15.30 5.70 -41.32
CA ASN A 228 -16.30 4.84 -40.68
C ASN A 228 -15.75 3.45 -40.24
N GLU A 229 -14.43 3.26 -40.20
CA GLU A 229 -13.82 2.03 -39.72
C GLU A 229 -13.94 1.94 -38.19
N GLU A 230 -14.28 0.73 -37.69
CA GLU A 230 -14.05 0.34 -36.31
C GLU A 230 -12.77 -0.50 -36.26
N LYS A 231 -11.78 -0.04 -35.47
CA LYS A 231 -10.47 -0.70 -35.40
C LYS A 231 -10.03 -0.92 -33.96
N GLU A 232 -9.48 -2.08 -33.71
CA GLU A 232 -8.79 -2.37 -32.46
C GLU A 232 -7.29 -2.50 -32.67
N ILE A 233 -6.50 -1.90 -31.77
CA ILE A 233 -5.05 -1.88 -31.82
C ILE A 233 -4.51 -2.27 -30.45
N SER A 234 -3.71 -3.32 -30.41
CA SER A 234 -2.98 -3.79 -29.24
C SER A 234 -1.54 -3.30 -29.30
N PHE A 235 -1.11 -2.57 -28.27
CA PHE A 235 0.29 -2.22 -28.05
C PHE A 235 0.80 -2.94 -26.79
N ILE A 236 2.01 -3.51 -26.85
CA ILE A 236 2.67 -4.21 -25.73
C ILE A 236 4.06 -3.64 -25.55
N CYS A 237 4.45 -3.43 -24.28
CA CYS A 237 5.82 -3.16 -23.87
C CYS A 237 6.20 -4.12 -22.73
N SER A 238 7.36 -4.78 -22.84
CA SER A 238 7.74 -5.88 -21.97
C SER A 238 9.25 -5.99 -21.76
N LEU A 239 9.66 -6.59 -20.66
CA LEU A 239 11.01 -7.13 -20.47
C LEU A 239 11.11 -8.62 -20.83
N GLU A 240 9.99 -9.25 -21.20
CA GLU A 240 9.92 -10.64 -21.71
C GLU A 240 10.12 -10.64 -23.22
N GLU A 241 10.98 -11.51 -23.74
CA GLU A 241 11.32 -11.53 -25.17
C GLU A 241 10.17 -12.04 -26.06
N ASN A 242 9.41 -13.02 -25.59
CA ASN A 242 8.37 -13.71 -26.37
C ASN A 242 7.03 -12.96 -26.28
N ILE A 243 6.88 -11.88 -27.04
CA ILE A 243 5.68 -11.03 -27.07
C ILE A 243 4.94 -11.03 -28.41
N GLU A 244 5.44 -11.74 -29.42
CA GLU A 244 4.89 -11.70 -30.78
C GLU A 244 3.46 -12.21 -30.88
N GLU A 245 3.12 -13.24 -30.08
CA GLU A 245 1.80 -13.86 -30.06
C GLU A 245 0.90 -13.30 -28.93
N LEU A 246 1.40 -12.33 -28.14
CA LEU A 246 0.61 -11.73 -27.09
C LEU A 246 -0.45 -10.78 -27.69
N ASP A 247 -1.67 -10.95 -27.21
CA ASP A 247 -2.79 -10.04 -27.48
C ASP A 247 -3.27 -9.40 -26.19
N VAL A 248 -3.40 -8.08 -26.19
CA VAL A 248 -3.84 -7.30 -25.02
C VAL A 248 -5.24 -7.71 -24.57
N ARG A 249 -6.14 -8.07 -25.48
CA ARG A 249 -7.48 -8.58 -25.15
C ARG A 249 -7.39 -9.87 -24.31
N THR A 250 -6.45 -10.74 -24.63
CA THR A 250 -6.20 -11.97 -23.86
C THR A 250 -5.70 -11.65 -22.46
N ILE A 251 -4.78 -10.67 -22.30
CA ILE A 251 -4.30 -10.21 -20.99
C ILE A 251 -5.49 -9.67 -20.16
N ILE A 252 -6.31 -8.78 -20.75
CA ILE A 252 -7.51 -8.23 -20.12
C ILE A 252 -8.46 -9.34 -19.64
N THR A 253 -8.73 -10.33 -20.52
CA THR A 253 -9.64 -11.44 -20.20
C THR A 253 -9.11 -12.28 -19.05
N LYS A 254 -7.80 -12.62 -19.04
CA LYS A 254 -7.17 -13.36 -17.94
C LYS A 254 -7.32 -12.61 -16.60
N GLU A 255 -7.11 -11.29 -16.60
CA GLU A 255 -7.26 -10.48 -15.39
C GLU A 255 -8.71 -10.43 -14.88
N ILE A 256 -9.68 -10.27 -15.77
CA ILE A 256 -11.10 -10.29 -15.40
C ILE A 256 -11.48 -11.64 -14.79
N VAL A 257 -11.01 -12.76 -15.40
CA VAL A 257 -11.24 -14.11 -14.86
C VAL A 257 -10.60 -14.27 -13.50
N ARG A 258 -9.34 -13.85 -13.32
CA ARG A 258 -8.60 -13.91 -12.07
C ARG A 258 -9.33 -13.19 -10.93
N TYR A 259 -9.83 -11.97 -11.18
CA TYR A 259 -10.65 -11.25 -10.22
C TYR A 259 -11.99 -11.93 -9.96
N GLY A 260 -12.64 -12.47 -11.01
CA GLY A 260 -13.87 -13.23 -10.87
C GLY A 260 -13.72 -14.44 -9.94
N GLU A 261 -12.65 -15.22 -10.13
CA GLU A 261 -12.31 -16.36 -9.26
C GLU A 261 -12.05 -15.91 -7.81
N MET A 262 -11.31 -14.81 -7.63
CA MET A 262 -11.05 -14.23 -6.30
C MET A 262 -12.37 -13.89 -5.59
N PHE A 263 -13.31 -13.25 -6.28
CA PHE A 263 -14.62 -12.89 -5.69
C PHE A 263 -15.45 -14.10 -5.30
N ILE A 264 -15.38 -15.19 -6.09
CA ILE A 264 -16.08 -16.45 -5.77
C ILE A 264 -15.45 -17.12 -4.54
N LYS A 265 -14.12 -17.22 -4.49
CA LYS A 265 -13.38 -17.90 -3.41
C LYS A 265 -13.53 -17.22 -2.05
N THR A 266 -13.69 -15.91 -2.02
CA THR A 266 -13.85 -15.17 -0.74
C THR A 266 -15.17 -15.46 -0.04
N GLU A 267 -16.24 -15.81 -0.77
CA GLU A 267 -17.61 -15.97 -0.27
C GLU A 267 -18.17 -14.72 0.44
N LEU A 268 -17.52 -13.57 0.31
CA LEU A 268 -17.96 -12.32 0.93
C LEU A 268 -19.11 -11.66 0.16
N ILE A 269 -19.28 -12.05 -1.10
CA ILE A 269 -20.28 -11.55 -2.02
C ILE A 269 -21.26 -12.67 -2.32
N ASN A 270 -22.54 -12.45 -2.04
CA ASN A 270 -23.57 -13.45 -2.35
C ASN A 270 -23.93 -13.40 -3.84
N ASN A 271 -23.17 -14.12 -4.66
CA ASN A 271 -23.40 -14.17 -6.10
C ASN A 271 -24.65 -14.99 -6.51
N ARG A 272 -25.28 -15.73 -5.57
CA ARG A 272 -26.43 -16.61 -5.83
C ARG A 272 -27.78 -15.91 -5.64
N LYS A 273 -27.79 -14.73 -5.03
CA LYS A 273 -29.03 -13.97 -4.80
C LYS A 273 -29.40 -13.18 -6.07
N GLU A 274 -30.47 -13.57 -6.73
CA GLU A 274 -30.94 -12.94 -7.99
C GLU A 274 -31.52 -11.53 -7.77
N ASN A 275 -32.26 -11.31 -6.68
CA ASN A 275 -32.88 -10.04 -6.35
C ASN A 275 -32.19 -9.37 -5.15
N LYS A 276 -31.16 -8.59 -5.41
CA LYS A 276 -30.47 -7.78 -4.38
C LYS A 276 -31.13 -6.41 -4.26
N SER A 277 -31.23 -5.92 -3.02
CA SER A 277 -31.57 -4.52 -2.78
C SER A 277 -30.43 -3.59 -3.27
N GLU A 278 -30.73 -2.32 -3.50
CA GLU A 278 -29.75 -1.31 -3.90
C GLU A 278 -28.60 -1.23 -2.88
N ALA A 279 -28.90 -1.27 -1.59
CA ALA A 279 -27.91 -1.27 -0.52
C ALA A 279 -26.97 -2.51 -0.57
N GLU A 280 -27.49 -3.70 -0.90
CA GLU A 280 -26.68 -4.90 -1.09
C GLU A 280 -25.77 -4.80 -2.32
N ILE A 281 -26.27 -4.22 -3.41
CA ILE A 281 -25.48 -3.97 -4.63
C ILE A 281 -24.33 -3.01 -4.34
N GLU A 282 -24.60 -1.89 -3.65
CA GLU A 282 -23.57 -0.92 -3.28
C GLU A 282 -22.56 -1.51 -2.29
N ARG A 283 -23.01 -2.31 -1.33
CA ARG A 283 -22.11 -3.06 -0.44
C ARG A 283 -21.20 -4.03 -1.21
N ASP A 284 -21.75 -4.80 -2.13
CA ASP A 284 -20.97 -5.74 -2.95
C ASP A 284 -19.95 -5.01 -3.84
N LYS A 285 -20.31 -3.86 -4.42
CA LYS A 285 -19.36 -3.01 -5.17
C LYS A 285 -18.22 -2.54 -4.27
N LEU A 286 -18.54 -2.07 -3.07
CA LEU A 286 -17.54 -1.62 -2.10
C LEU A 286 -16.58 -2.77 -1.71
N ILE A 287 -17.10 -3.94 -1.41
CA ILE A 287 -16.30 -5.14 -1.09
C ILE A 287 -15.38 -5.49 -2.27
N LYS A 288 -15.88 -5.51 -3.51
CA LYS A 288 -15.06 -5.74 -4.71
C LYS A 288 -13.94 -4.72 -4.82
N SER A 289 -14.21 -3.44 -4.59
CA SER A 289 -13.20 -2.39 -4.63
C SER A 289 -12.08 -2.63 -3.61
N PHE A 290 -12.42 -3.04 -2.39
CA PHE A 290 -11.42 -3.36 -1.37
C PHE A 290 -10.64 -4.65 -1.66
N LEU A 291 -11.28 -5.66 -2.23
CA LEU A 291 -10.61 -6.90 -2.64
C LEU A 291 -9.58 -6.64 -3.74
N ILE A 292 -9.92 -5.82 -4.74
CA ILE A 292 -8.99 -5.39 -5.81
C ILE A 292 -7.87 -4.54 -5.22
N ALA A 293 -8.21 -3.56 -4.37
CA ALA A 293 -7.22 -2.71 -3.70
C ALA A 293 -6.21 -3.54 -2.90
N GLY A 294 -6.70 -4.52 -2.12
CA GLY A 294 -5.86 -5.41 -1.32
C GLY A 294 -5.00 -6.34 -2.15
N ASP A 295 -5.51 -6.81 -3.28
CA ASP A 295 -4.78 -7.71 -4.19
C ASP A 295 -3.54 -7.05 -4.81
N ASN A 296 -3.58 -5.73 -5.02
CA ASN A 296 -2.44 -4.96 -5.54
C ASN A 296 -1.17 -5.07 -4.67
N PHE A 297 -1.31 -5.33 -3.38
CA PHE A 297 -0.16 -5.40 -2.46
C PHE A 297 0.41 -6.80 -2.28
N ILE A 298 -0.35 -7.84 -2.65
CA ILE A 298 0.08 -9.24 -2.49
C ILE A 298 1.02 -9.58 -3.65
N ILE A 299 2.24 -9.97 -3.30
CA ILE A 299 3.28 -10.28 -4.29
C ILE A 299 3.83 -11.69 -4.13
N GLN A 300 4.19 -12.27 -5.25
CA GLN A 300 5.03 -13.47 -5.31
C GLN A 300 6.50 -13.06 -5.19
N ARG A 301 7.27 -13.86 -4.46
CA ARG A 301 8.74 -13.84 -4.46
C ARG A 301 9.23 -15.10 -5.20
N PRO A 302 9.36 -15.06 -6.54
CA PRO A 302 9.60 -16.26 -7.36
C PRO A 302 10.88 -17.01 -6.96
N LEU A 303 11.94 -16.30 -6.58
CA LEU A 303 13.22 -16.89 -6.17
C LEU A 303 13.08 -17.83 -4.97
N PHE A 304 12.12 -17.60 -4.10
CA PHE A 304 11.92 -18.36 -2.86
C PHE A 304 10.61 -19.17 -2.88
N ASN A 305 9.84 -19.11 -3.97
CA ASN A 305 8.50 -19.71 -4.07
C ASN A 305 7.59 -19.36 -2.88
N THR A 306 7.62 -18.11 -2.47
CA THR A 306 6.86 -17.56 -1.34
C THR A 306 6.04 -16.35 -1.75
N TYR A 307 5.31 -15.78 -0.78
CA TYR A 307 4.54 -14.54 -0.94
C TYR A 307 4.93 -13.52 0.12
N SER A 308 4.70 -12.26 -0.18
CA SER A 308 4.86 -11.15 0.75
C SER A 308 3.81 -10.07 0.45
N ILE A 309 3.80 -8.99 1.23
CA ILE A 309 2.92 -7.84 1.04
C ILE A 309 3.78 -6.59 0.88
N ILE A 310 3.65 -5.89 -0.26
CA ILE A 310 4.22 -4.55 -0.44
C ILE A 310 3.56 -3.60 0.56
N ALA A 311 4.35 -2.87 1.33
CA ALA A 311 3.84 -1.94 2.33
C ALA A 311 3.03 -0.80 1.69
N GLY A 312 3.55 -0.22 0.60
CA GLY A 312 2.86 0.85 -0.11
C GLY A 312 3.52 1.26 -1.41
N TYR A 313 2.68 1.63 -2.36
CA TYR A 313 3.12 2.18 -3.64
C TYR A 313 3.10 3.72 -3.63
N PRO A 314 4.04 4.38 -4.34
CA PRO A 314 4.95 3.79 -5.33
C PRO A 314 6.33 3.40 -4.78
N TRP A 315 6.70 3.75 -3.54
CA TRP A 315 8.12 3.71 -3.13
C TRP A 315 8.50 2.68 -2.08
N PHE A 316 7.54 2.08 -1.34
CA PHE A 316 7.89 1.03 -0.38
C PHE A 316 8.02 -0.34 -1.03
N LEU A 317 8.84 -1.19 -0.43
CA LEU A 317 8.90 -2.62 -0.66
C LEU A 317 8.07 -3.37 0.41
N ASP A 318 8.37 -4.65 0.61
CA ASP A 318 7.72 -5.48 1.62
C ASP A 318 8.41 -5.31 2.98
N TRP A 319 7.74 -4.58 3.86
CA TRP A 319 8.11 -4.40 5.26
C TRP A 319 7.30 -5.35 6.13
N MET A 320 7.96 -6.11 7.03
CA MET A 320 7.28 -7.16 7.82
C MET A 320 6.32 -6.59 8.85
N ARG A 321 6.61 -5.44 9.44
CA ARG A 321 5.65 -4.72 10.29
C ARG A 321 4.35 -4.45 9.54
N ASP A 322 4.45 -3.86 8.36
CA ASP A 322 3.31 -3.53 7.50
C ASP A 322 2.58 -4.78 7.03
N THR A 323 3.34 -5.81 6.62
CA THR A 323 2.82 -7.13 6.25
C THR A 323 1.97 -7.73 7.37
N LEU A 324 2.48 -7.72 8.61
CA LEU A 324 1.78 -8.32 9.76
C LEU A 324 0.55 -7.50 10.18
N ILE A 325 0.60 -6.17 10.11
CA ILE A 325 -0.57 -5.32 10.36
C ILE A 325 -1.64 -5.53 9.29
N ALA A 326 -1.25 -5.64 8.02
CA ALA A 326 -2.16 -5.85 6.91
C ALA A 326 -2.70 -7.30 6.78
N PHE A 327 -2.10 -8.25 7.47
CA PHE A 327 -2.27 -9.69 7.28
C PHE A 327 -3.73 -10.17 7.40
N GLU A 328 -4.44 -9.80 8.46
CA GLU A 328 -5.82 -10.22 8.67
C GLU A 328 -6.76 -9.66 7.58
N GLY A 329 -6.63 -8.36 7.29
CA GLY A 329 -7.51 -7.67 6.33
C GLY A 329 -7.29 -8.10 4.89
N LEU A 330 -6.04 -8.36 4.49
CA LEU A 330 -5.72 -8.71 3.10
C LEU A 330 -5.71 -10.21 2.81
N LEU A 331 -5.51 -11.07 3.82
CA LEU A 331 -5.34 -12.50 3.61
C LEU A 331 -6.39 -13.35 4.32
N LEU A 332 -6.66 -13.13 5.63
CA LEU A 332 -7.54 -14.00 6.39
C LEU A 332 -9.02 -13.74 6.09
N ILE A 333 -9.44 -12.49 6.06
CA ILE A 333 -10.83 -12.11 5.72
C ILE A 333 -11.17 -12.55 4.28
N PRO A 334 -10.33 -12.30 3.25
CA PRO A 334 -10.57 -12.79 1.91
C PRO A 334 -10.38 -14.31 1.73
N LYS A 335 -10.11 -15.07 2.80
CA LYS A 335 -9.87 -16.52 2.78
C LYS A 335 -8.68 -16.96 1.91
N LYS A 336 -7.66 -16.13 1.76
CA LYS A 336 -6.42 -16.47 1.05
C LYS A 336 -5.46 -17.25 1.96
N TYR A 337 -5.93 -18.34 2.59
CA TYR A 337 -5.22 -19.05 3.66
C TYR A 337 -3.88 -19.67 3.22
N GLU A 338 -3.81 -20.21 2.00
CA GLU A 338 -2.54 -20.74 1.47
C GLU A 338 -1.49 -19.66 1.27
N ILE A 339 -1.91 -18.48 0.81
CA ILE A 339 -1.02 -17.32 0.70
C ILE A 339 -0.63 -16.83 2.10
N ALA A 340 -1.57 -16.79 3.03
CA ALA A 340 -1.30 -16.40 4.41
C ALA A 340 -0.23 -17.30 5.06
N LYS A 341 -0.33 -18.62 4.85
CA LYS A 341 0.68 -19.58 5.31
C LYS A 341 2.06 -19.26 4.73
N LYS A 342 2.16 -19.04 3.43
CA LYS A 342 3.39 -18.68 2.74
C LYS A 342 4.00 -17.34 3.22
N VAL A 343 3.14 -16.38 3.55
CA VAL A 343 3.60 -15.10 4.12
C VAL A 343 4.18 -15.31 5.52
N LEU A 344 3.56 -16.14 6.38
CA LEU A 344 4.12 -16.49 7.69
C LEU A 344 5.47 -17.21 7.56
N GLU A 345 5.61 -18.14 6.60
CA GLU A 345 6.89 -18.79 6.28
C GLU A 345 7.96 -17.74 5.86
N THR A 346 7.58 -16.76 5.05
CA THR A 346 8.48 -15.65 4.64
C THR A 346 8.93 -14.82 5.84
N CYS A 347 8.03 -14.49 6.77
CA CYS A 347 8.37 -13.71 7.96
C CYS A 347 9.47 -14.36 8.81
N VAL A 348 9.49 -15.70 8.90
CA VAL A 348 10.44 -16.42 9.77
C VAL A 348 11.62 -17.03 9.03
N ARG A 349 11.70 -16.90 7.70
CA ARG A 349 12.75 -17.48 6.86
C ARG A 349 14.16 -17.08 7.31
N ASP A 350 14.35 -15.81 7.54
CA ASP A 350 15.65 -15.22 7.88
C ASP A 350 15.70 -14.76 9.34
N ILE A 351 15.02 -15.47 10.26
CA ILE A 351 15.06 -15.14 11.69
C ILE A 351 16.47 -15.25 12.22
N LYS A 352 16.94 -14.23 12.95
CA LYS A 352 18.27 -14.17 13.54
C LYS A 352 18.20 -13.62 14.95
N PHE A 353 18.74 -14.37 15.93
CA PHE A 353 18.68 -14.00 17.36
C PHE A 353 17.30 -13.55 17.82
N GLY A 354 16.24 -14.28 17.41
CA GLY A 354 14.87 -13.95 17.78
C GLY A 354 14.27 -12.72 17.09
N LEU A 355 14.97 -12.08 16.15
CA LEU A 355 14.42 -11.03 15.32
C LEU A 355 14.06 -11.55 13.94
N ILE A 356 12.84 -11.26 13.48
CA ILE A 356 12.50 -11.38 12.07
C ILE A 356 12.99 -10.12 11.33
N PRO A 357 13.40 -10.21 10.07
CA PRO A 357 13.72 -9.01 9.29
C PRO A 357 12.52 -8.06 9.27
N ASN A 358 12.76 -6.78 9.49
CA ASN A 358 11.70 -5.78 9.26
C ASN A 358 11.50 -5.48 7.77
N GLY A 359 12.52 -5.74 6.94
CA GLY A 359 12.50 -5.59 5.49
C GLY A 359 13.78 -6.12 4.87
N TYR A 360 13.91 -5.90 3.57
CA TYR A 360 15.10 -6.27 2.81
C TYR A 360 15.63 -5.05 2.06
N SER A 361 16.95 -4.95 1.92
CA SER A 361 17.56 -3.86 1.16
C SER A 361 17.24 -3.99 -0.34
N GLU A 362 17.02 -2.86 -1.01
CA GLU A 362 16.67 -2.84 -2.44
C GLU A 362 17.81 -3.30 -3.37
N GLY A 363 19.06 -3.19 -2.89
CA GLY A 363 20.23 -3.48 -3.71
C GLY A 363 20.60 -4.96 -3.80
N ASP A 364 20.62 -5.64 -2.65
CA ASP A 364 21.19 -6.99 -2.48
C ASP A 364 20.27 -7.97 -1.75
N ASP A 365 19.02 -7.59 -1.49
CA ASP A 365 18.00 -8.38 -0.76
C ASP A 365 18.50 -8.82 0.65
N ARG A 366 19.39 -8.03 1.27
CA ARG A 366 19.92 -8.28 2.60
C ARG A 366 18.88 -7.99 3.68
N PRO A 367 18.66 -8.89 4.64
CA PRO A 367 17.72 -8.68 5.74
C PRO A 367 18.12 -7.50 6.63
N LEU A 368 17.14 -6.69 7.03
CA LEU A 368 17.28 -5.54 7.93
C LEU A 368 16.59 -5.84 9.26
N TYR A 369 17.33 -5.81 10.38
CA TYR A 369 16.82 -6.18 11.71
C TYR A 369 16.57 -4.97 12.62
N ASN A 370 16.09 -3.87 12.06
CA ASN A 370 15.91 -2.57 12.71
C ASN A 370 14.51 -2.39 13.37
N SER A 371 13.96 -3.45 13.97
CA SER A 371 12.61 -3.41 14.53
C SER A 371 12.47 -4.27 15.78
N VAL A 372 11.84 -3.71 16.82
CA VAL A 372 11.47 -4.43 18.06
C VAL A 372 10.03 -4.95 18.00
N ASP A 373 9.17 -4.38 17.19
CA ASP A 373 7.73 -4.68 17.16
C ASP A 373 7.36 -5.81 16.18
N ALA A 374 8.05 -5.93 15.03
CA ALA A 374 7.70 -6.90 14.00
C ALA A 374 7.70 -8.35 14.54
N SER A 375 8.74 -8.76 15.30
CA SER A 375 8.81 -10.10 15.90
C SER A 375 7.66 -10.36 16.89
N LEU A 376 7.21 -9.35 17.62
CA LEU A 376 6.11 -9.48 18.58
C LEU A 376 4.72 -9.44 17.90
N LEU A 377 4.56 -8.69 16.82
CA LEU A 377 3.35 -8.68 15.99
C LEU A 377 3.08 -10.05 15.34
N LEU A 378 4.14 -10.81 15.04
CA LEU A 378 4.01 -12.16 14.47
C LEU A 378 3.14 -13.08 15.34
N PHE A 379 3.24 -13.01 16.67
CA PHE A 379 2.44 -13.84 17.58
C PHE A 379 0.94 -13.59 17.38
N GLU A 380 0.54 -12.33 17.29
CA GLU A 380 -0.87 -11.96 17.08
C GLU A 380 -1.38 -12.55 15.75
N GLN A 381 -0.61 -12.48 14.68
CA GLN A 381 -1.04 -12.97 13.37
C GLN A 381 -1.01 -14.50 13.27
N VAL A 382 -0.07 -15.17 13.92
CA VAL A 382 -0.06 -16.63 14.05
C VAL A 382 -1.30 -17.11 14.82
N LYS A 383 -1.67 -16.42 15.90
CA LYS A 383 -2.88 -16.72 16.66
C LYS A 383 -4.15 -16.54 15.80
N LYS A 384 -4.25 -15.42 15.07
CA LYS A 384 -5.38 -15.17 14.16
C LYS A 384 -5.43 -16.20 13.03
N TYR A 385 -4.29 -16.50 12.39
CA TYR A 385 -4.24 -17.56 11.38
C TYR A 385 -4.80 -18.88 11.92
N LEU A 386 -4.39 -19.28 13.13
CA LEU A 386 -4.89 -20.49 13.78
C LEU A 386 -6.40 -20.43 14.05
N GLU A 387 -6.93 -19.27 14.47
CA GLU A 387 -8.36 -19.07 14.69
C GLU A 387 -9.20 -19.23 13.41
N TYR A 388 -8.71 -18.72 12.28
CA TYR A 388 -9.38 -18.81 10.97
C TYR A 388 -9.28 -20.20 10.35
N THR A 389 -8.10 -20.86 10.44
CA THR A 389 -7.78 -22.07 9.66
C THR A 389 -7.85 -23.36 10.45
N LYS A 390 -7.62 -23.32 11.76
CA LYS A 390 -7.40 -24.47 12.63
C LYS A 390 -6.21 -25.36 12.22
N ASP A 391 -5.22 -24.82 11.49
CA ASP A 391 -4.02 -25.53 11.04
C ASP A 391 -3.01 -25.68 12.20
N TYR A 392 -3.38 -26.44 13.21
CA TYR A 392 -2.54 -26.75 14.38
C TYR A 392 -1.23 -27.44 13.98
N LYS A 393 -1.25 -28.25 12.89
CA LYS A 393 -0.07 -28.95 12.42
C LYS A 393 1.02 -27.97 11.98
N PHE A 394 0.69 -27.04 11.11
CA PHE A 394 1.63 -26.01 10.65
C PHE A 394 2.21 -25.20 11.83
N ILE A 395 1.34 -24.78 12.75
CA ILE A 395 1.80 -23.99 13.90
C ILE A 395 2.78 -24.81 14.76
N LYS A 396 2.48 -26.09 15.02
CA LYS A 396 3.31 -26.93 15.88
C LYS A 396 4.65 -27.31 15.22
N GLU A 397 4.63 -27.67 13.94
CA GLU A 397 5.81 -28.18 13.25
C GLU A 397 6.72 -27.07 12.73
N GLU A 398 6.16 -25.97 12.24
CA GLU A 398 6.93 -24.93 11.53
C GLU A 398 7.09 -23.63 12.34
N MET A 399 6.08 -23.23 13.12
CA MET A 399 6.07 -21.90 13.76
C MET A 399 6.50 -21.93 15.22
N TYR A 400 6.11 -22.95 16.01
CA TYR A 400 6.31 -22.96 17.46
C TYR A 400 7.75 -22.72 17.88
N GLY A 401 8.72 -23.46 17.30
CA GLY A 401 10.14 -23.30 17.64
C GLY A 401 10.69 -21.91 17.29
N LYS A 402 10.17 -21.27 16.24
CA LYS A 402 10.55 -19.91 15.85
C LYS A 402 10.01 -18.89 16.85
N LEU A 403 8.74 -19.03 17.24
CA LEU A 403 8.12 -18.19 18.27
C LEU A 403 8.82 -18.35 19.63
N GLU A 404 9.15 -19.57 20.02
CA GLU A 404 9.91 -19.83 21.25
C GLU A 404 11.28 -19.16 21.23
N SER A 405 12.00 -19.22 20.10
CA SER A 405 13.27 -18.53 19.90
C SER A 405 13.15 -17.01 20.12
N ILE A 406 12.06 -16.39 19.66
CA ILE A 406 11.81 -14.96 19.90
C ILE A 406 11.69 -14.68 21.40
N ILE A 407 10.87 -15.45 22.13
CA ILE A 407 10.68 -15.26 23.58
C ILE A 407 12.02 -15.41 24.35
N ILE A 408 12.81 -16.44 24.02
CA ILE A 408 14.10 -16.69 24.68
C ILE A 408 15.04 -15.50 24.48
N ASN A 409 15.22 -15.05 23.24
CA ASN A 409 16.15 -13.98 22.92
C ASN A 409 15.71 -12.62 23.50
N TYR A 410 14.40 -12.30 23.47
CA TYR A 410 13.89 -11.08 24.12
C TYR A 410 14.10 -11.08 25.64
N LYS A 411 14.04 -12.25 26.26
CA LYS A 411 14.30 -12.42 27.67
C LYS A 411 15.80 -12.29 28.01
N GLU A 412 16.66 -12.89 27.19
CA GLU A 412 18.11 -12.96 27.44
C GLU A 412 18.87 -11.72 26.99
N GLY A 413 18.39 -11.05 25.93
CA GLY A 413 18.98 -9.83 25.40
C GLY A 413 19.45 -9.98 23.94
N ILE A 414 19.20 -8.94 23.15
CA ILE A 414 19.57 -8.83 21.73
C ILE A 414 20.17 -7.46 21.49
N ASP A 415 21.38 -7.42 20.92
CA ASP A 415 22.05 -6.18 20.52
C ASP A 415 22.44 -6.22 19.02
N LEU A 416 21.56 -6.77 18.19
CA LEU A 416 21.70 -6.76 16.74
C LEU A 416 21.19 -5.42 16.18
N ASP A 417 21.98 -4.76 15.34
CA ASP A 417 21.67 -3.46 14.71
C ASP A 417 21.30 -2.36 15.74
N ASP A 418 22.03 -2.31 16.88
CA ASP A 418 21.82 -1.35 17.99
C ASP A 418 20.41 -1.38 18.60
N ASN A 419 19.65 -2.47 18.42
CA ASN A 419 18.29 -2.57 18.93
C ASN A 419 18.20 -2.59 20.47
N ASN A 420 19.25 -3.05 21.15
CA ASN A 420 19.36 -3.06 22.62
C ASN A 420 18.07 -3.58 23.29
N ILE A 421 17.62 -4.77 22.91
CA ILE A 421 16.35 -5.35 23.40
C ILE A 421 16.66 -6.32 24.54
N TYR A 422 16.02 -6.16 25.69
CA TYR A 422 16.11 -7.11 26.80
C TYR A 422 14.91 -7.01 27.75
N MET A 423 14.65 -8.08 28.49
CA MET A 423 13.67 -8.07 29.58
C MET A 423 14.34 -7.60 30.88
N ASP A 424 13.85 -6.50 31.43
CA ASP A 424 14.31 -5.97 32.72
C ASP A 424 13.79 -6.83 33.90
N THR A 425 14.37 -6.55 35.09
CA THR A 425 14.04 -7.24 36.34
C THR A 425 12.57 -7.19 36.74
N ASP A 426 11.78 -6.26 36.22
CA ASP A 426 10.33 -6.16 36.45
C ASP A 426 9.48 -6.96 35.43
N GLY A 427 10.12 -7.62 34.47
CA GLY A 427 9.45 -8.41 33.41
C GLY A 427 8.99 -7.62 32.21
N LEU A 428 9.32 -6.31 32.14
CA LEU A 428 9.04 -5.45 31.01
C LEU A 428 10.21 -5.44 30.03
N ILE A 429 9.92 -5.27 28.73
CA ILE A 429 10.94 -5.11 27.68
C ILE A 429 11.43 -3.68 27.64
N VAL A 430 12.74 -3.55 27.61
CA VAL A 430 13.47 -2.33 27.24
C VAL A 430 13.96 -2.51 25.81
N SER A 431 13.94 -1.46 25.00
CA SER A 431 14.49 -1.48 23.64
C SER A 431 15.02 -0.12 23.20
N GLY A 432 15.94 -0.16 22.25
CA GLY A 432 16.49 1.01 21.59
C GLY A 432 17.49 1.81 22.42
N THR A 433 18.07 2.78 21.74
CA THR A 433 18.95 3.81 22.26
C THR A 433 18.45 5.19 21.84
N GLU A 434 19.09 6.27 22.27
CA GLU A 434 18.73 7.64 21.85
C GLU A 434 18.84 7.86 20.33
N ASN A 435 19.63 7.03 19.64
CA ASN A 435 19.92 7.13 18.22
C ASN A 435 19.14 6.13 17.35
N THR A 436 18.34 5.25 17.95
CA THR A 436 17.58 4.22 17.24
C THR A 436 16.09 4.56 17.10
N GLN A 437 15.50 4.12 16.00
CA GLN A 437 14.07 4.20 15.69
C GLN A 437 13.56 2.81 15.37
N ASN A 438 13.45 1.93 16.36
CA ASN A 438 13.09 0.51 16.17
C ASN A 438 11.62 0.18 16.42
N THR A 439 10.77 1.17 16.75
CA THR A 439 9.32 1.02 16.78
C THR A 439 8.69 1.49 15.46
N TRP A 440 7.37 1.37 15.30
CA TRP A 440 6.68 1.83 14.10
C TRP A 440 6.76 3.36 13.87
N MET A 441 7.08 4.14 14.91
CA MET A 441 7.36 5.58 14.77
C MET A 441 8.83 5.80 14.41
N ASP A 442 9.21 5.38 13.21
CA ASP A 442 10.61 5.17 12.78
C ASP A 442 11.18 6.24 11.84
N ALA A 443 10.56 7.42 11.77
CA ALA A 443 11.10 8.53 10.98
C ALA A 443 12.50 8.92 11.43
N LYS A 444 13.42 9.03 10.47
CA LYS A 444 14.82 9.40 10.66
C LYS A 444 15.26 10.40 9.61
N TYR A 445 15.88 11.48 10.02
CA TYR A 445 16.43 12.49 9.11
C TYR A 445 17.91 12.73 9.41
N ALA A 446 18.75 12.67 8.39
CA ALA A 446 20.19 12.87 8.50
C ALA A 446 20.85 12.04 9.62
N GLY A 447 20.39 10.80 9.83
CA GLY A 447 20.92 9.90 10.86
C GLY A 447 20.31 10.12 12.26
N ILE A 448 19.44 11.10 12.47
CA ILE A 448 18.82 11.42 13.76
C ILE A 448 17.40 10.89 13.81
N ALA A 449 17.06 10.08 14.83
CA ALA A 449 15.71 9.63 15.08
C ALA A 449 14.82 10.81 15.48
N VAL A 450 13.73 11.06 14.73
CA VAL A 450 12.81 12.18 14.99
C VAL A 450 11.95 11.94 16.23
N THR A 451 11.55 10.68 16.42
CA THR A 451 10.70 10.26 17.52
C THR A 451 11.39 9.10 18.26
N PRO A 452 12.51 9.36 18.96
CA PRO A 452 13.21 8.33 19.70
C PRO A 452 12.30 7.86 20.86
N ARG A 453 12.01 6.57 20.88
CA ARG A 453 11.13 5.93 21.87
C ARG A 453 11.85 4.78 22.55
N ASN A 454 13.12 5.07 22.94
CA ASN A 454 13.97 4.15 23.66
C ASN A 454 13.48 3.91 25.10
N GLY A 455 13.71 2.74 25.61
CA GLY A 455 13.30 2.31 26.93
C GLY A 455 12.06 1.40 26.90
N LYS A 456 11.16 1.57 27.86
CA LYS A 456 9.95 0.75 27.98
C LYS A 456 8.78 1.39 27.25
N ALA A 457 8.63 1.11 25.96
CA ALA A 457 7.52 1.60 25.15
C ALA A 457 6.22 0.82 25.44
N VAL A 458 5.09 1.53 25.42
CA VAL A 458 3.79 1.00 25.86
C VAL A 458 3.28 -0.15 24.98
N GLU A 459 3.36 0.01 23.66
CA GLU A 459 2.92 -1.01 22.72
C GLU A 459 3.83 -2.24 22.73
N ILE A 460 5.13 -2.05 22.89
CA ILE A 460 6.09 -3.16 22.95
C ILE A 460 5.79 -4.05 24.16
N ASN A 461 5.49 -3.45 25.29
CA ASN A 461 5.16 -4.20 26.51
C ASN A 461 3.75 -4.81 26.47
N ALA A 462 2.81 -4.21 25.76
CA ALA A 462 1.51 -4.82 25.48
C ALA A 462 1.65 -6.03 24.53
N LEU A 463 2.42 -5.91 23.47
CA LEU A 463 2.73 -6.98 22.53
C LEU A 463 3.51 -8.12 23.21
N TRP A 464 4.45 -7.80 24.10
CA TRP A 464 5.20 -8.78 24.88
C TRP A 464 4.29 -9.62 25.78
N TYR A 465 3.38 -8.96 26.53
CA TYR A 465 2.37 -9.67 27.32
C TYR A 465 1.52 -10.59 26.46
N ASN A 466 1.03 -10.10 25.32
CA ASN A 466 0.22 -10.88 24.38
C ASN A 466 1.00 -12.09 23.85
N ALA A 467 2.27 -11.92 23.48
CA ALA A 467 3.14 -13.00 22.99
C ALA A 467 3.31 -14.10 24.04
N LEU A 468 3.57 -13.73 25.30
CA LEU A 468 3.68 -14.69 26.40
C LEU A 468 2.39 -15.48 26.63
N LYS A 469 1.22 -14.82 26.54
CA LYS A 469 -0.09 -15.47 26.67
C LYS A 469 -0.37 -16.44 25.52
N ILE A 470 -0.01 -16.05 24.28
CA ILE A 470 -0.14 -16.92 23.11
C ILE A 470 0.77 -18.14 23.25
N MET A 471 2.03 -17.96 23.70
CA MET A 471 2.94 -19.08 23.93
C MET A 471 2.44 -20.02 25.03
N ALA A 472 1.85 -19.51 26.09
CA ALA A 472 1.25 -20.34 27.13
C ALA A 472 0.11 -21.21 26.57
N GLU A 473 -0.75 -20.64 25.70
CA GLU A 473 -1.81 -21.38 25.02
C GLU A 473 -1.25 -22.43 24.04
N LEU A 474 -0.24 -22.09 23.24
CA LEU A 474 0.36 -23.00 22.27
C LEU A 474 1.17 -24.14 22.91
N SER A 475 1.54 -23.99 24.20
CA SER A 475 2.34 -24.96 24.96
C SER A 475 1.51 -25.95 25.78
N THR A 476 0.24 -26.19 25.43
CA THR A 476 -0.67 -27.07 26.21
C THR A 476 -0.16 -28.50 26.37
N ASP A 477 0.64 -29.00 25.44
CA ASP A 477 1.28 -30.32 25.49
C ASP A 477 2.44 -30.36 26.52
N ASN A 478 2.98 -29.21 26.92
CA ASN A 478 4.03 -29.05 27.91
C ASN A 478 3.59 -28.11 29.06
N LYS A 479 2.97 -28.71 30.08
CA LYS A 479 2.39 -27.95 31.21
C LYS A 479 3.41 -27.11 31.98
N GLU A 480 4.68 -27.49 32.01
CA GLU A 480 5.73 -26.75 32.71
C GLU A 480 6.07 -25.47 31.95
N LYS A 481 6.30 -25.58 30.64
CA LYS A 481 6.50 -24.41 29.79
C LYS A 481 5.30 -23.47 29.80
N ALA A 482 4.08 -23.98 29.68
CA ALA A 482 2.87 -23.17 29.77
C ALA A 482 2.79 -22.36 31.07
N LYS A 483 3.13 -22.99 32.21
CA LYS A 483 3.20 -22.29 33.51
C LYS A 483 4.34 -21.25 33.57
N GLU A 484 5.48 -21.51 32.96
CA GLU A 484 6.56 -20.53 32.89
C GLU A 484 6.13 -19.28 32.15
N TYR A 485 5.53 -19.42 30.96
CA TYR A 485 5.01 -18.30 30.17
C TYR A 485 3.91 -17.53 30.91
N GLU A 486 2.97 -18.22 31.57
CA GLU A 486 1.95 -17.59 32.40
C GLU A 486 2.57 -16.77 33.54
N LYS A 487 3.58 -17.30 34.22
CA LYS A 487 4.28 -16.58 35.30
C LYS A 487 4.98 -15.31 34.79
N LEU A 488 5.63 -15.39 33.62
CA LEU A 488 6.23 -14.22 32.99
C LEU A 488 5.17 -13.19 32.58
N ALA A 489 4.05 -13.64 31.98
CA ALA A 489 2.93 -12.79 31.62
C ALA A 489 2.33 -12.06 32.83
N LEU A 490 2.11 -12.75 33.94
CA LEU A 490 1.61 -12.15 35.18
C LEU A 490 2.58 -11.09 35.74
N ARG A 491 3.89 -11.35 35.68
CA ARG A 491 4.93 -10.40 36.11
C ARG A 491 4.91 -9.13 35.23
N CYS A 492 4.89 -9.31 33.90
CA CYS A 492 4.76 -8.22 32.94
C CYS A 492 3.50 -7.39 33.21
N LYS A 493 2.33 -8.05 33.34
CA LYS A 493 1.05 -7.39 33.60
C LYS A 493 1.08 -6.56 34.88
N SER A 494 1.55 -7.16 35.99
CA SER A 494 1.62 -6.45 37.29
C SER A 494 2.50 -5.20 37.21
N ALA A 495 3.67 -5.29 36.55
CA ALA A 495 4.54 -4.14 36.37
C ALA A 495 3.92 -3.08 35.43
N PHE A 496 3.22 -3.52 34.38
CA PHE A 496 2.55 -2.65 33.42
C PHE A 496 1.45 -1.82 34.09
N GLU A 497 0.54 -2.46 34.82
CA GLU A 497 -0.58 -1.81 35.50
C GLU A 497 -0.11 -0.78 36.54
N ILE A 498 0.99 -1.06 37.25
CA ILE A 498 1.55 -0.15 38.26
C ILE A 498 2.26 1.06 37.63
N LYS A 499 3.01 0.84 36.53
CA LYS A 499 3.97 1.84 36.02
C LYS A 499 3.43 2.70 34.88
N PHE A 500 2.58 2.17 33.99
CA PHE A 500 2.19 2.90 32.78
C PHE A 500 1.03 3.86 32.96
N TYR A 501 0.20 3.73 34.01
CA TYR A 501 -0.95 4.63 34.16
C TYR A 501 -0.57 6.01 34.67
N ASN A 502 -0.81 7.02 33.84
CA ASN A 502 -0.68 8.43 34.19
C ASN A 502 -2.03 8.96 34.69
N LYS A 503 -2.26 8.90 36.01
CA LYS A 503 -3.51 9.33 36.66
C LYS A 503 -3.88 10.77 36.37
N LYS A 504 -2.89 11.69 36.25
CA LYS A 504 -3.13 13.12 36.00
C LYS A 504 -3.70 13.34 34.60
N ARG A 505 -3.23 12.59 33.62
CA ARG A 505 -3.64 12.73 32.21
C ARG A 505 -4.73 11.72 31.80
N LYS A 506 -5.10 10.78 32.67
CA LYS A 506 -6.07 9.71 32.43
C LYS A 506 -5.74 8.90 31.15
N CYS A 507 -4.48 8.55 30.99
CA CYS A 507 -3.95 7.79 29.87
C CYS A 507 -2.72 7.01 30.28
N LEU A 508 -2.12 6.25 29.38
CA LEU A 508 -0.84 5.60 29.63
C LEU A 508 0.32 6.50 29.18
N TYR A 509 1.48 6.34 29.82
CA TYR A 509 2.73 6.87 29.31
C TYR A 509 3.05 6.21 27.96
N ASP A 510 3.52 6.97 26.99
CA ASP A 510 3.93 6.45 25.67
C ASP A 510 5.19 5.59 25.77
N VAL A 511 6.19 6.10 26.45
CA VAL A 511 7.34 5.40 27.02
C VAL A 511 7.36 5.75 28.50
N LEU A 512 7.84 4.86 29.38
CA LEU A 512 7.88 5.19 30.80
C LEU A 512 8.67 6.49 31.03
N GLY A 513 7.98 7.51 31.60
CA GLY A 513 8.49 8.86 31.76
C GLY A 513 8.05 9.87 30.70
N ASP A 514 7.63 9.44 29.51
CA ASP A 514 7.05 10.31 28.48
C ASP A 514 5.53 10.36 28.59
N SER A 515 5.00 11.51 28.99
CA SER A 515 3.57 11.73 29.19
C SER A 515 2.81 12.21 27.96
N LYS A 516 3.44 12.29 26.78
CA LYS A 516 2.79 12.70 25.55
C LYS A 516 1.65 11.76 25.20
N ILE A 517 0.52 12.32 24.76
CA ILE A 517 -0.65 11.52 24.36
C ILE A 517 -0.48 11.09 22.91
N ARG A 518 -0.21 9.78 22.73
CA ARG A 518 -0.02 9.11 21.45
C ARG A 518 -0.96 7.91 21.34
N PRO A 519 -1.24 7.38 20.12
CA PRO A 519 -2.19 6.27 19.91
C PRO A 519 -1.66 4.90 20.38
N ASN A 520 -0.36 4.75 20.60
CA ASN A 520 0.32 3.48 20.92
C ASN A 520 -0.28 2.76 22.13
N GLN A 521 -0.82 3.50 23.08
CA GLN A 521 -1.49 2.96 24.27
C GLN A 521 -2.72 2.08 23.95
N LEU A 522 -3.29 2.17 22.73
CA LEU A 522 -4.39 1.31 22.30
C LEU A 522 -3.99 -0.17 22.22
N PHE A 523 -2.71 -0.48 21.99
CA PHE A 523 -2.23 -1.86 22.01
C PHE A 523 -2.52 -2.56 23.35
N ALA A 524 -2.53 -1.81 24.44
CA ALA A 524 -2.82 -2.37 25.76
C ALA A 524 -4.24 -2.96 25.90
N LEU A 525 -5.16 -2.58 25.01
CA LEU A 525 -6.56 -3.02 25.01
C LEU A 525 -6.96 -3.79 23.74
N SER A 526 -6.30 -3.56 22.60
CA SER A 526 -6.74 -4.04 21.28
C SER A 526 -6.35 -5.47 20.94
N LEU A 527 -5.30 -6.02 21.54
CA LEU A 527 -4.70 -7.32 21.21
C LEU A 527 -5.59 -8.50 21.66
N THR A 528 -5.31 -9.70 21.12
CA THR A 528 -6.02 -10.93 21.49
C THR A 528 -6.05 -11.11 23.02
N TYR A 529 -4.91 -11.01 23.67
CA TYR A 529 -4.77 -10.97 25.12
C TYR A 529 -4.43 -9.55 25.58
N PRO A 530 -5.41 -8.70 25.94
CA PRO A 530 -5.13 -7.35 26.37
C PRO A 530 -4.46 -7.34 27.74
N VAL A 531 -3.42 -6.52 27.91
CA VAL A 531 -2.75 -6.36 29.19
C VAL A 531 -3.64 -5.62 30.20
N LEU A 532 -4.50 -4.70 29.73
CA LEU A 532 -5.51 -4.03 30.55
C LEU A 532 -6.83 -4.79 30.50
N ASP A 533 -7.46 -4.98 31.68
CA ASP A 533 -8.83 -5.50 31.76
C ASP A 533 -9.81 -4.46 31.18
N PRO A 534 -10.64 -4.82 30.17
CA PRO A 534 -11.67 -3.92 29.61
C PRO A 534 -12.64 -3.34 30.67
N ASN A 535 -12.80 -4.01 31.81
CA ASN A 535 -13.64 -3.55 32.92
C ASN A 535 -12.94 -2.55 33.84
N SER A 536 -11.60 -2.41 33.74
CA SER A 536 -10.86 -1.51 34.60
C SER A 536 -11.17 -0.03 34.29
N PRO A 537 -11.23 0.84 35.30
CA PRO A 537 -11.36 2.28 35.08
C PRO A 537 -10.24 2.83 34.20
N VAL A 538 -9.03 2.28 34.34
CA VAL A 538 -7.85 2.70 33.57
C VAL A 538 -8.05 2.45 32.05
N ALA A 539 -8.55 1.29 31.65
CA ALA A 539 -8.82 0.98 30.24
C ALA A 539 -9.85 1.94 29.64
N LYS A 540 -10.94 2.23 30.38
CA LYS A 540 -12.01 3.12 29.95
C LYS A 540 -11.53 4.57 29.86
N GLU A 541 -10.82 5.10 30.86
CA GLU A 541 -10.28 6.46 30.88
C GLU A 541 -9.25 6.67 29.78
N MET A 542 -8.36 5.70 29.57
CA MET A 542 -7.40 5.70 28.48
C MET A 542 -8.10 5.78 27.10
N PHE A 543 -9.09 4.91 26.88
CA PHE A 543 -9.84 4.86 25.64
C PHE A 543 -10.58 6.19 25.36
N GLU A 544 -11.25 6.76 26.36
CA GLU A 544 -11.95 8.05 26.22
C GLU A 544 -10.95 9.21 25.94
N THR A 545 -9.77 9.20 26.57
CA THR A 545 -8.72 10.17 26.32
C THR A 545 -8.22 10.10 24.86
N VAL A 546 -7.96 8.89 24.38
CA VAL A 546 -7.55 8.65 22.96
C VAL A 546 -8.64 9.11 22.01
N THR A 547 -9.90 8.71 22.25
CA THR A 547 -11.04 9.12 21.43
C THR A 547 -11.12 10.64 21.31
N LYS A 548 -11.11 11.34 22.45
CA LYS A 548 -11.26 12.79 22.48
C LYS A 548 -10.08 13.56 21.86
N LYS A 549 -8.86 13.05 22.01
CA LYS A 549 -7.65 13.79 21.68
C LYS A 549 -7.07 13.44 20.29
N LEU A 550 -7.26 12.21 19.83
CA LEU A 550 -6.55 11.68 18.67
C LEU A 550 -7.46 11.29 17.50
N LEU A 551 -8.67 10.79 17.74
CA LEU A 551 -9.55 10.29 16.68
C LEU A 551 -10.05 11.42 15.78
N ASN A 552 -10.02 11.17 14.46
CA ASN A 552 -10.76 11.93 13.44
C ASN A 552 -11.34 10.98 12.37
N SER A 553 -11.98 11.51 11.34
CA SER A 553 -12.69 10.72 10.33
C SER A 553 -11.77 9.81 9.50
N TYR A 554 -10.46 10.09 9.40
CA TYR A 554 -9.52 9.36 8.55
C TYR A 554 -8.53 8.48 9.32
N GLY A 555 -8.53 8.56 10.64
CA GLY A 555 -7.58 7.80 11.46
C GLY A 555 -7.36 8.40 12.84
N LEU A 556 -6.19 8.09 13.42
CA LEU A 556 -5.75 8.71 14.66
C LEU A 556 -4.50 9.57 14.42
N LYS A 557 -4.50 10.73 15.05
CA LYS A 557 -3.31 11.60 15.13
C LYS A 557 -2.22 10.90 15.93
N THR A 558 -1.00 10.99 15.46
CA THR A 558 0.17 10.39 16.13
C THR A 558 0.62 11.11 17.38
N LEU A 559 0.16 12.37 17.56
CA LEU A 559 0.40 13.20 18.73
C LEU A 559 -0.83 14.09 18.97
N ALA A 560 -1.21 14.30 20.23
CA ALA A 560 -2.36 15.14 20.55
C ALA A 560 -2.05 16.62 20.31
N LYS A 561 -3.06 17.37 19.84
CA LYS A 561 -2.96 18.84 19.71
C LYS A 561 -2.70 19.48 21.05
N GLY A 562 -1.69 20.34 21.11
CA GLY A 562 -1.22 21.02 22.33
C GLY A 562 -0.01 20.35 22.97
N GLU A 563 0.45 19.22 22.49
CA GLU A 563 1.76 18.68 22.85
C GLU A 563 2.85 19.44 22.12
N GLU A 564 4.04 19.44 22.69
CA GLU A 564 5.24 20.01 22.07
C GLU A 564 5.53 19.29 20.74
N ASN A 565 5.93 20.06 19.74
CA ASN A 565 6.24 19.61 18.37
C ASN A 565 5.02 19.08 17.56
N TYR A 566 3.78 19.36 17.99
CA TYR A 566 2.59 18.98 17.24
C TYR A 566 2.51 19.69 15.89
N VAL A 567 2.35 18.90 14.82
CA VAL A 567 2.16 19.36 13.44
C VAL A 567 0.90 18.72 12.85
N GLU A 568 0.08 19.51 12.13
CA GLU A 568 -1.18 19.02 11.57
C GLU A 568 -1.22 18.92 10.03
N VAL A 569 -0.12 19.29 9.35
CA VAL A 569 0.00 19.25 7.89
C VAL A 569 1.32 18.61 7.49
N TYR A 570 1.25 17.63 6.57
CA TYR A 570 2.42 16.95 6.02
C TYR A 570 2.81 17.57 4.68
N GLU A 571 3.82 18.45 4.68
CA GLU A 571 4.25 19.17 3.48
C GLU A 571 5.70 19.66 3.57
N GLY A 572 6.22 20.16 2.45
CA GLY A 572 7.55 20.76 2.35
C GLY A 572 8.66 19.77 2.02
N ASP A 573 9.89 20.15 2.33
CA ASP A 573 11.09 19.37 2.06
C ASP A 573 11.21 18.09 2.93
N GLY A 574 12.26 17.30 2.71
CA GLY A 574 12.48 16.05 3.44
C GLY A 574 12.50 16.24 4.95
N PHE A 575 13.20 17.28 5.43
CA PHE A 575 13.26 17.56 6.88
C PHE A 575 11.87 17.80 7.48
N ARG A 576 11.08 18.70 6.90
CA ARG A 576 9.74 19.04 7.40
C ARG A 576 8.81 17.85 7.40
N ARG A 577 8.86 17.02 6.32
CA ARG A 577 8.04 15.82 6.22
C ARG A 577 8.42 14.78 7.26
N ASP A 578 9.71 14.41 7.37
CA ASP A 578 10.15 13.40 8.33
C ASP A 578 9.92 13.84 9.77
N PHE A 579 10.12 15.14 10.05
CA PHE A 579 9.81 15.72 11.37
C PHE A 579 8.31 15.62 11.70
N SER A 580 7.42 15.89 10.76
CA SER A 580 5.97 15.87 10.99
C SER A 580 5.34 14.49 11.04
N TYR A 581 6.00 13.48 10.45
CA TYR A 581 5.44 12.16 10.12
C TYR A 581 4.76 11.46 11.30
N HIS A 582 5.38 11.53 12.51
CA HIS A 582 4.84 10.98 13.74
C HIS A 582 4.57 12.06 14.84
N GLN A 583 4.41 13.33 14.44
CA GLN A 583 4.22 14.45 15.37
C GLN A 583 2.84 15.11 15.20
N GLY A 584 1.82 14.33 14.88
CA GLY A 584 0.45 14.85 14.81
C GLY A 584 -0.31 14.46 13.54
N ILE A 585 0.37 13.99 12.50
CA ILE A 585 -0.25 13.51 11.25
C ILE A 585 -1.15 12.32 11.53
N THR A 586 -2.25 12.21 10.78
CA THR A 586 -3.26 11.17 10.93
C THR A 586 -2.86 9.90 10.17
N TRP A 587 -2.88 8.77 10.86
CA TRP A 587 -2.60 7.45 10.29
C TRP A 587 -3.85 6.58 10.28
N THR A 588 -4.21 6.06 9.11
CA THR A 588 -5.45 5.32 8.90
C THR A 588 -5.42 3.94 9.55
N TRP A 589 -4.30 3.21 9.48
CA TRP A 589 -4.21 1.86 10.04
C TRP A 589 -4.53 1.79 11.54
N LEU A 590 -4.30 2.86 12.27
CA LEU A 590 -4.63 2.97 13.70
C LEU A 590 -6.13 2.84 14.02
N LEU A 591 -7.00 3.02 13.00
CA LEU A 591 -8.44 2.74 13.14
C LEU A 591 -8.70 1.29 13.54
N GLY A 592 -7.85 0.35 13.09
CA GLY A 592 -7.95 -1.05 13.48
C GLY A 592 -7.70 -1.29 14.96
N LEU A 593 -6.71 -0.62 15.55
CA LEU A 593 -6.46 -0.67 17.00
C LEU A 593 -7.63 -0.06 17.79
N TYR A 594 -8.13 1.08 17.31
CA TYR A 594 -9.29 1.74 17.91
C TYR A 594 -10.54 0.85 17.85
N TYR A 595 -10.83 0.28 16.68
CA TYR A 595 -11.94 -0.66 16.46
C TYR A 595 -11.86 -1.87 17.41
N ASN A 596 -10.69 -2.53 17.50
CA ASN A 596 -10.50 -3.67 18.38
C ASN A 596 -10.71 -3.29 19.86
N SER A 597 -10.19 -2.14 20.28
CA SER A 597 -10.37 -1.64 21.65
C SER A 597 -11.83 -1.37 21.96
N LEU A 598 -12.55 -0.71 21.05
CA LEU A 598 -13.98 -0.43 21.19
C LEU A 598 -14.81 -1.73 21.23
N LYS A 599 -14.47 -2.69 20.34
CA LYS A 599 -15.12 -4.00 20.31
C LYS A 599 -14.92 -4.77 21.61
N LYS A 600 -13.71 -4.74 22.21
CA LYS A 600 -13.46 -5.35 23.52
C LYS A 600 -14.27 -4.69 24.65
N LEU A 601 -14.40 -3.37 24.63
CA LEU A 601 -15.27 -2.66 25.57
C LEU A 601 -16.74 -3.04 25.38
N ALA A 602 -17.23 -3.09 24.13
CA ALA A 602 -18.59 -3.46 23.77
C ALA A 602 -18.94 -4.91 24.17
N THR A 603 -17.98 -5.83 24.07
CA THR A 603 -18.26 -7.27 24.36
C THR A 603 -18.01 -7.66 25.81
N ASN A 604 -17.02 -7.04 26.48
CA ASN A 604 -16.55 -7.51 27.80
C ASN A 604 -16.97 -6.62 28.97
N THR A 605 -17.58 -5.45 28.76
CA THR A 605 -18.04 -4.57 29.84
C THR A 605 -19.16 -5.26 30.60
N LYS A 606 -18.96 -5.44 31.93
CA LYS A 606 -19.92 -6.12 32.82
C LYS A 606 -21.18 -5.29 33.09
N ASN A 607 -21.02 -3.96 33.23
CA ASN A 607 -22.15 -3.06 33.41
C ASN A 607 -22.99 -3.00 32.12
N LYS A 608 -24.25 -3.43 32.19
CA LYS A 608 -25.14 -3.54 31.01
C LYS A 608 -25.38 -2.20 30.31
N THR A 609 -25.58 -1.12 31.08
CA THR A 609 -25.81 0.22 30.50
C THR A 609 -24.58 0.73 29.75
N GLU A 610 -23.41 0.65 30.35
CA GLU A 610 -22.15 1.03 29.69
C GLU A 610 -21.85 0.15 28.46
N ARG A 611 -22.12 -1.16 28.57
CA ARG A 611 -21.95 -2.09 27.44
C ARG A 611 -22.82 -1.67 26.27
N THR A 612 -24.11 -1.39 26.49
CA THR A 612 -25.01 -0.90 25.42
C THR A 612 -24.51 0.42 24.80
N GLN A 613 -23.93 1.31 25.59
CA GLN A 613 -23.31 2.54 25.05
C GLN A 613 -22.13 2.23 24.10
N TYR A 614 -21.25 1.29 24.49
CA TYR A 614 -20.13 0.89 23.63
C TYR A 614 -20.59 0.13 22.39
N GLU A 615 -21.62 -0.73 22.48
CA GLU A 615 -22.24 -1.41 21.34
C GLU A 615 -22.80 -0.41 20.32
N ASN A 616 -23.49 0.63 20.78
CA ASN A 616 -24.00 1.69 19.89
C ASN A 616 -22.87 2.49 19.25
N ARG A 617 -21.85 2.88 20.03
CA ARG A 617 -20.65 3.56 19.49
C ARG A 617 -19.92 2.72 18.47
N LEU A 618 -19.84 1.40 18.66
CA LEU A 618 -19.21 0.50 17.69
C LEU A 618 -19.98 0.50 16.35
N LYS A 619 -21.30 0.43 16.40
CA LYS A 619 -22.15 0.51 15.20
C LYS A 619 -21.98 1.84 14.47
N GLU A 620 -22.02 2.96 15.18
CA GLU A 620 -21.82 4.30 14.63
C GLU A 620 -20.41 4.42 14.01
N PHE A 621 -19.38 3.96 14.72
CA PHE A 621 -18.01 4.00 14.22
C PHE A 621 -17.83 3.21 12.91
N VAL A 622 -18.37 1.99 12.82
CA VAL A 622 -18.34 1.16 11.60
C VAL A 622 -19.06 1.86 10.44
N GLN A 623 -20.22 2.50 10.70
CA GLN A 623 -20.96 3.25 9.70
C GLN A 623 -20.18 4.47 9.19
N ASP A 624 -19.57 5.23 10.10
CA ASP A 624 -18.78 6.42 9.76
C ASP A 624 -17.53 6.06 8.95
N VAL A 625 -16.81 5.00 9.34
CA VAL A 625 -15.65 4.48 8.58
C VAL A 625 -16.11 4.02 7.19
N THR A 626 -17.19 3.24 7.11
CA THR A 626 -17.74 2.76 5.83
C THR A 626 -18.08 3.92 4.92
N LYS A 627 -18.79 4.92 5.41
CA LYS A 627 -19.18 6.12 4.65
C LYS A 627 -17.97 6.92 4.17
N THR A 628 -17.02 7.18 5.08
CA THR A 628 -15.82 7.97 4.78
C THR A 628 -14.97 7.31 3.70
N PHE A 629 -14.67 6.03 3.88
CA PHE A 629 -13.75 5.32 2.98
C PHE A 629 -14.42 4.78 1.71
N SER A 630 -15.74 4.62 1.70
CA SER A 630 -16.47 4.44 0.44
C SER A 630 -16.28 5.65 -0.49
N LYS A 631 -16.33 6.87 0.06
CA LYS A 631 -16.05 8.08 -0.71
C LYS A 631 -14.57 8.20 -1.08
N GLU A 632 -13.66 7.93 -0.14
CA GLU A 632 -12.21 8.06 -0.36
C GLU A 632 -11.74 7.17 -1.52
N ILE A 633 -12.04 5.87 -1.46
CA ILE A 633 -11.58 4.89 -2.47
C ILE A 633 -12.15 5.15 -3.88
N ASN A 634 -13.31 5.83 -3.97
CA ASN A 634 -13.96 6.07 -5.24
C ASN A 634 -13.68 7.45 -5.87
N GLU A 635 -13.32 8.47 -5.07
CA GLU A 635 -13.38 9.86 -5.53
C GLU A 635 -12.10 10.67 -5.28
N ARG A 636 -11.20 10.23 -4.37
CA ARG A 636 -10.08 11.04 -3.90
C ARG A 636 -8.75 10.29 -3.95
N GLY A 637 -7.66 11.04 -3.98
CA GLY A 637 -6.30 10.48 -3.93
C GLY A 637 -6.04 9.44 -5.01
N CYS A 638 -5.60 8.26 -4.63
CA CYS A 638 -5.45 7.11 -5.53
C CYS A 638 -6.77 6.38 -5.69
N ILE A 639 -7.41 6.55 -6.84
CA ILE A 639 -8.70 5.93 -7.17
C ILE A 639 -8.57 4.41 -7.14
N GLY A 640 -9.35 3.79 -6.25
CA GLY A 640 -9.30 2.34 -6.00
C GLY A 640 -8.29 1.93 -4.93
N SER A 641 -7.78 2.88 -4.11
CA SER A 641 -6.92 2.58 -2.97
C SER A 641 -7.08 3.60 -1.84
N ILE A 642 -6.30 3.47 -0.77
CA ILE A 642 -6.28 4.38 0.37
C ILE A 642 -4.84 4.79 0.63
N ALA A 643 -4.63 6.09 0.84
CA ALA A 643 -3.32 6.66 1.14
C ALA A 643 -2.78 6.20 2.51
N GLU A 644 -1.49 6.37 2.70
CA GLU A 644 -0.78 6.03 3.93
C GLU A 644 -1.23 6.88 5.11
N ILE A 645 -1.22 8.19 4.93
CA ILE A 645 -1.48 9.21 5.94
C ILE A 645 -2.39 10.31 5.40
N TYR A 646 -2.92 11.11 6.31
CA TYR A 646 -3.74 12.28 6.01
C TYR A 646 -3.31 13.46 6.87
N ASP A 647 -3.44 14.68 6.33
CA ASP A 647 -3.36 15.88 7.16
C ASP A 647 -4.34 15.78 8.33
N SER A 648 -3.96 16.27 9.51
CA SER A 648 -4.81 16.21 10.71
C SER A 648 -5.80 17.35 10.82
N LYS A 649 -5.82 18.26 9.84
CA LYS A 649 -6.82 19.32 9.69
C LYS A 649 -7.67 19.12 8.44
N LYS A 650 -8.88 19.65 8.45
CA LYS A 650 -9.76 19.66 7.27
C LYS A 650 -9.10 20.41 6.11
N PRO A 651 -9.23 19.91 4.86
CA PRO A 651 -10.12 18.83 4.41
C PRO A 651 -9.52 17.41 4.50
N TYR A 652 -8.49 17.17 5.35
CA TYR A 652 -7.81 15.87 5.51
C TYR A 652 -7.26 15.37 4.17
N LEU A 653 -6.26 16.09 3.63
CA LEU A 653 -5.67 15.73 2.35
C LEU A 653 -4.87 14.43 2.46
N PRO A 654 -5.03 13.50 1.49
CA PRO A 654 -4.20 12.29 1.44
C PRO A 654 -2.74 12.64 1.18
N LYS A 655 -1.84 11.96 1.87
CA LYS A 655 -0.39 12.20 1.87
C LYS A 655 0.37 10.86 1.97
N GLY A 656 1.70 10.93 1.92
CA GLY A 656 2.54 9.74 1.97
C GLY A 656 2.43 8.90 0.71
N ALA A 657 2.55 7.60 0.84
CA ALA A 657 2.31 6.66 -0.25
C ALA A 657 0.85 6.74 -0.72
N ILE A 658 0.66 6.79 -2.05
CA ILE A 658 -0.69 6.97 -2.62
C ILE A 658 -1.61 5.77 -2.35
N ALA A 659 -1.01 4.60 -2.14
CA ALA A 659 -1.70 3.35 -1.87
C ALA A 659 -0.92 2.59 -0.79
N GLN A 660 -1.56 2.32 0.36
CA GLN A 660 -0.92 1.69 1.51
C GLN A 660 -1.66 0.45 1.99
N ALA A 661 -0.93 -0.66 2.11
CA ALA A 661 -1.47 -1.98 2.44
C ALA A 661 -2.24 -2.00 3.76
N TRP A 662 -1.62 -1.54 4.86
CA TRP A 662 -2.27 -1.54 6.18
C TRP A 662 -3.47 -0.60 6.27
N SER A 663 -3.50 0.52 5.50
CA SER A 663 -4.67 1.40 5.45
C SER A 663 -5.86 0.70 4.80
N VAL A 664 -5.64 0.05 3.65
CA VAL A 664 -6.66 -0.75 2.96
C VAL A 664 -7.11 -1.93 3.83
N ALA A 665 -6.17 -2.65 4.44
CA ALA A 665 -6.43 -3.82 5.27
C ALA A 665 -7.31 -3.51 6.48
N GLU A 666 -6.94 -2.51 7.26
CA GLU A 666 -7.62 -2.18 8.51
C GLU A 666 -8.99 -1.56 8.27
N VAL A 667 -9.13 -0.72 7.24
CA VAL A 667 -10.44 -0.20 6.84
C VAL A 667 -11.35 -1.33 6.33
N PHE A 668 -10.84 -2.23 5.48
CA PHE A 668 -11.62 -3.37 5.00
C PHE A 668 -12.09 -4.27 6.13
N ARG A 669 -11.23 -4.55 7.10
CA ARG A 669 -11.56 -5.35 8.29
C ARG A 669 -12.71 -4.73 9.09
N ILE A 670 -12.71 -3.41 9.26
CA ILE A 670 -13.79 -2.69 9.95
C ILE A 670 -15.11 -2.75 9.14
N ILE A 671 -15.06 -2.54 7.83
CA ILE A 671 -16.25 -2.62 6.94
C ILE A 671 -16.88 -4.02 6.96
N MET A 672 -16.07 -5.06 7.18
CA MET A 672 -16.54 -6.44 7.23
C MET A 672 -17.13 -6.84 8.59
N GLU A 673 -17.18 -5.95 9.59
CA GLU A 673 -17.89 -6.19 10.85
C GLU A 673 -19.35 -6.52 10.59
N LYS A 674 -19.85 -7.59 11.28
CA LYS A 674 -21.21 -8.12 11.14
C LYS A 674 -22.15 -7.56 12.19
#